data_33a95bdf84a7c60cf2b11f12bd72e345
#
_entry.id   33a95bdf84a7c60cf2b11f12bd72e345
#
_cell.length_a   1.000
_cell.length_b   1.000
_cell.length_c   1.000
_cell.angle_alpha   90.00
_cell.angle_beta   90.00
_cell.angle_gamma   90.00
#
_symmetry.space_group_name_H-M   'P 1'
#
loop_
_entity.id
_entity.type
_entity.pdbx_description
1 polymer ?
#
loop_
_entity_poly.entity_id
_entity_poly.type
_entity_poly.pdbx_seq_one_letter_code
_entity_poly.pdbx_strand_id
1 'polypeptide(L)'
;MSNILQLIRICLLPVSSFLYSAEPMVESLLPRGGERGTDQTITIQGKRLADTSCFLFYKEGISASDIEVTEGKQVKATFTIAPNARLGQHEVRLCTGQGISKLLTFWVSPYANIEEVEPNSSFENAQPITLNRTINGTCLNEDVDFFEFNATKGQRISLEIEALRLSGPLFDPYLAILDSNRFEVATNDDSELLLQDSVLSILAPRDGVYKIEVRDSSYKGGKAFHYRLHAGHFSRPLVVFPAGGQAGVERAFTFLGDPKGDFFKKLTMPFSSRFPFAYHHKENGLVTPSPNLLRITPYPSVEEIEPNNLVKESTTTELSLPLAFDGVIEKEGDMDYFRFSAKKGDRFYIRAHARSIASPLDPVLHLYDGDGKSIRGNDDAGQGPDSLITQTFPKDGHYILRIRDHLNRGSPLHVYRIETERITAKVSGSIPKFANRDSQTRQMLPVPQGGRVATVLSLNRKNFSGAIDVIAQSLPPQVSMTAPLSPSNFNATTLLFEAPGHAPKKASLTKLTLIHKSEKEEKEVLGTFNQEVEFVYGPPNNQSYYSSHFDRLAVAVVDPVPFRVKLHPPKTPMVKGGSMNLKVEIFRDANFTKDITVKILAKPPGLGAPSSIKIKSMQSSGFYPLTANGNSELGTWKIAVQGEAAAKDGGSILSASGFVDLKIEEPYALGKLQMAAIEKGKKGTLTCDLSILRPFSGKAHLELKGLPPFATSSTLSFEANETQVSFPVETREEAQPGITKNLFCFARIPFQESFIVQTIGQGGKIRIDNPPPKLKSPSTPLHQENKSPTKVKAISRLEQLRMNAKSSTSVK
;
A
#
# COMPACT_ATOMS: atom_id res chain seq x y z
N MET A 1 -74.88 39.94 8.68
CA MET A 1 -74.49 38.74 8.02
C MET A 1 -72.99 38.92 7.70
N SER A 2 -72.14 38.46 8.55
CA SER A 2 -70.71 38.65 8.53
C SER A 2 -70.04 37.35 8.15
N ASN A 3 -69.30 37.34 7.04
CA ASN A 3 -68.55 36.19 6.57
C ASN A 3 -67.17 36.26 7.18
N ILE A 4 -66.77 35.28 7.98
CA ILE A 4 -65.45 35.07 8.54
C ILE A 4 -64.74 34.14 7.56
N LEU A 5 -63.78 34.68 6.82
CA LEU A 5 -62.77 33.88 6.06
C LEU A 5 -61.61 33.54 7.01
N GLN A 6 -61.50 32.30 7.41
CA GLN A 6 -60.28 31.76 8.05
C GLN A 6 -59.19 31.51 6.97
N LEU A 7 -58.12 32.29 7.02
CA LEU A 7 -56.90 32.01 6.27
C LEU A 7 -56.12 30.91 7.00
N ILE A 8 -56.09 29.71 6.40
CA ILE A 8 -55.17 28.64 6.78
C ILE A 8 -53.81 29.01 6.19
N ARG A 9 -52.86 29.49 7.02
CA ARG A 9 -51.42 29.59 6.67
C ARG A 9 -50.84 28.19 6.70
N ILE A 10 -50.70 27.56 5.55
CA ILE A 10 -49.85 26.37 5.37
C ILE A 10 -48.40 26.85 5.51
N CYS A 11 -47.76 26.54 6.65
CA CYS A 11 -46.31 26.64 6.80
C CYS A 11 -45.66 25.58 5.91
N LEU A 12 -45.31 25.96 4.70
CA LEU A 12 -44.37 25.21 3.88
C LEU A 12 -42.99 25.34 4.57
N LEU A 13 -42.67 24.36 5.43
CA LEU A 13 -41.27 24.14 5.80
C LEU A 13 -40.49 23.87 4.51
N PRO A 14 -39.39 24.56 4.27
CA PRO A 14 -38.53 24.22 3.15
C PRO A 14 -38.02 22.80 3.36
N VAL A 15 -38.46 21.88 2.53
CA VAL A 15 -37.83 20.60 2.39
C VAL A 15 -36.45 20.88 1.81
N SER A 16 -35.47 21.10 2.68
CA SER A 16 -34.06 21.10 2.28
C SER A 16 -33.78 19.73 1.72
N SER A 17 -33.71 19.64 0.40
CA SER A 17 -33.16 18.48 -0.29
C SER A 17 -31.71 18.33 0.12
N PHE A 18 -31.43 17.50 1.11
CA PHE A 18 -30.06 17.13 1.46
C PHE A 18 -29.44 16.47 0.22
N LEU A 19 -28.61 17.21 -0.45
CA LEU A 19 -27.74 16.69 -1.51
C LEU A 19 -26.62 15.91 -0.82
N TYR A 20 -26.79 14.60 -0.70
CA TYR A 20 -25.76 13.71 -0.18
C TYR A 20 -24.60 13.67 -1.17
N SER A 21 -23.54 14.37 -0.87
CA SER A 21 -22.30 14.45 -1.66
C SER A 21 -21.23 13.49 -1.11
N ALA A 22 -20.22 13.22 -1.90
CA ALA A 22 -19.04 12.47 -1.51
C ALA A 22 -17.90 13.41 -1.12
N GLU A 23 -16.74 12.83 -0.77
CA GLU A 23 -15.50 13.55 -0.47
C GLU A 23 -15.15 14.59 -1.55
N PRO A 24 -14.50 15.71 -1.18
CA PRO A 24 -14.07 16.75 -2.12
C PRO A 24 -13.03 16.20 -3.08
N MET A 25 -13.12 16.61 -4.34
CA MET A 25 -12.18 16.25 -5.39
C MET A 25 -11.40 17.51 -5.78
N VAL A 26 -10.11 17.52 -5.49
CA VAL A 26 -9.20 18.59 -5.89
C VAL A 26 -8.50 18.20 -7.19
N GLU A 27 -8.55 19.09 -8.18
CA GLU A 27 -7.91 18.93 -9.49
C GLU A 27 -6.57 19.68 -9.54
N SER A 28 -6.49 20.87 -8.94
CA SER A 28 -5.25 21.65 -8.84
C SER A 28 -5.19 22.48 -7.56
N LEU A 29 -3.99 22.81 -7.10
CA LEU A 29 -3.64 23.77 -6.06
C LEU A 29 -2.53 24.64 -6.63
N LEU A 30 -2.76 25.95 -6.81
CA LEU A 30 -1.83 26.89 -7.41
C LEU A 30 -1.73 28.20 -6.59
N PRO A 31 -0.54 28.80 -6.48
CA PRO A 31 0.76 28.25 -6.87
C PRO A 31 1.10 26.99 -6.06
N ARG A 32 2.02 26.15 -6.59
CA ARG A 32 2.42 24.89 -5.94
C ARG A 32 3.28 25.09 -4.69
N GLY A 33 3.62 26.34 -4.36
CA GLY A 33 4.43 26.65 -3.19
C GLY A 33 4.55 28.15 -2.94
N GLY A 34 5.26 28.51 -1.86
CA GLY A 34 5.47 29.89 -1.43
C GLY A 34 6.79 30.10 -0.73
N GLU A 35 7.17 31.41 -0.56
CA GLU A 35 8.36 31.79 0.18
C GLU A 35 8.15 31.65 1.68
N ARG A 36 9.14 31.16 2.38
CA ARG A 36 9.13 31.04 3.84
C ARG A 36 9.08 32.43 4.52
N GLY A 37 8.18 32.62 5.47
CA GLY A 37 7.98 33.87 6.21
C GLY A 37 7.05 34.85 5.50
N THR A 38 6.25 34.39 4.52
CA THR A 38 5.29 35.22 3.79
C THR A 38 3.87 34.62 3.80
N ASP A 39 2.91 35.42 3.39
CA ASP A 39 1.56 34.98 3.07
C ASP A 39 1.47 34.69 1.58
N GLN A 40 0.91 33.50 1.26
CA GLN A 40 0.69 33.08 -0.11
C GLN A 40 -0.80 32.84 -0.37
N THR A 41 -1.40 33.66 -1.23
CA THR A 41 -2.75 33.35 -1.73
C THR A 41 -2.69 32.14 -2.63
N ILE A 42 -3.51 31.12 -2.32
CA ILE A 42 -3.64 29.90 -3.13
C ILE A 42 -5.02 29.83 -3.74
N THR A 43 -5.10 29.20 -4.90
CA THR A 43 -6.35 28.87 -5.60
C THR A 43 -6.42 27.36 -5.80
N ILE A 44 -7.49 26.74 -5.33
CA ILE A 44 -7.77 25.32 -5.53
C ILE A 44 -8.94 25.20 -6.50
N GLN A 45 -8.78 24.39 -7.53
CA GLN A 45 -9.85 24.02 -8.47
C GLN A 45 -10.28 22.58 -8.22
N GLY A 46 -11.56 22.29 -8.41
CA GLY A 46 -12.07 20.94 -8.20
C GLY A 46 -13.58 20.83 -8.24
N LYS A 47 -14.09 19.79 -7.57
CA LYS A 47 -15.52 19.50 -7.45
C LYS A 47 -15.88 19.21 -6.00
N ARG A 48 -17.11 19.49 -5.61
CA ARG A 48 -17.63 19.27 -4.25
C ARG A 48 -16.84 20.06 -3.17
N LEU A 49 -16.51 21.31 -3.47
CA LEU A 49 -15.76 22.21 -2.59
C LEU A 49 -16.64 23.23 -1.85
N ALA A 50 -17.97 23.17 -2.02
CA ALA A 50 -18.90 24.23 -1.62
C ALA A 50 -18.83 24.65 -0.14
N ASP A 51 -18.54 23.73 0.74
CA ASP A 51 -18.52 23.90 2.20
C ASP A 51 -17.13 23.66 2.78
N THR A 52 -16.09 24.03 2.04
CA THR A 52 -14.70 23.98 2.51
C THR A 52 -14.56 24.80 3.78
N SER A 53 -14.07 24.20 4.84
CA SER A 53 -14.02 24.78 6.18
C SER A 53 -12.63 24.76 6.83
N CYS A 54 -11.72 23.89 6.40
CA CYS A 54 -10.40 23.79 6.98
C CYS A 54 -9.35 23.13 6.05
N PHE A 55 -8.10 23.30 6.46
CA PHE A 55 -6.95 22.60 5.92
C PHE A 55 -6.24 21.83 7.03
N LEU A 56 -5.79 20.62 6.75
CA LEU A 56 -4.99 19.77 7.64
C LEU A 56 -3.57 19.68 7.09
N PHE A 57 -2.63 20.30 7.78
CA PHE A 57 -1.21 20.24 7.45
C PHE A 57 -0.53 19.11 8.25
N TYR A 58 0.22 18.25 7.58
CA TYR A 58 0.96 17.17 8.25
C TYR A 58 2.24 17.65 8.93
N LYS A 59 2.78 18.81 8.51
CA LYS A 59 3.94 19.47 9.11
C LYS A 59 3.54 20.83 9.66
N GLU A 60 4.18 21.22 10.76
CA GLU A 60 3.99 22.54 11.34
C GLU A 60 4.63 23.65 10.48
N GLY A 61 4.21 24.87 10.72
CA GLY A 61 4.75 26.07 10.07
C GLY A 61 3.91 26.65 8.95
N ILE A 62 2.74 26.06 8.62
CA ILE A 62 1.77 26.64 7.69
C ILE A 62 0.40 26.63 8.35
N SER A 63 -0.32 27.75 8.22
CA SER A 63 -1.75 27.85 8.57
C SER A 63 -2.54 28.43 7.41
N ALA A 64 -3.84 28.21 7.41
CA ALA A 64 -4.75 28.72 6.38
C ALA A 64 -5.80 29.66 6.99
N SER A 65 -6.07 30.77 6.31
CA SER A 65 -7.11 31.76 6.61
C SER A 65 -7.83 32.19 5.34
N ASP A 66 -8.81 33.09 5.49
CA ASP A 66 -9.54 33.76 4.40
C ASP A 66 -10.03 32.79 3.32
N ILE A 67 -10.74 31.75 3.79
CA ILE A 67 -11.25 30.69 2.90
C ILE A 67 -12.51 31.21 2.20
N GLU A 68 -12.42 31.44 0.90
CA GLU A 68 -13.51 31.86 0.03
C GLU A 68 -13.83 30.75 -0.99
N VAL A 69 -15.12 30.44 -1.11
CA VAL A 69 -15.59 29.39 -2.03
C VAL A 69 -16.45 29.97 -3.12
N THR A 70 -16.11 29.70 -4.38
CA THR A 70 -16.89 30.14 -5.55
C THR A 70 -17.51 28.93 -6.25
N GLU A 71 -18.83 28.93 -6.41
CA GLU A 71 -19.65 27.91 -7.12
C GLU A 71 -19.40 26.45 -6.69
N GLY A 72 -18.77 26.22 -5.54
CA GLY A 72 -18.39 24.88 -5.10
C GLY A 72 -17.32 24.21 -5.95
N LYS A 73 -16.63 24.94 -6.82
CA LYS A 73 -15.61 24.46 -7.75
C LYS A 73 -14.26 25.11 -7.53
N GLN A 74 -14.23 26.28 -6.93
CA GLN A 74 -12.99 27.00 -6.62
C GLN A 74 -12.96 27.38 -5.15
N VAL A 75 -11.78 27.23 -4.55
CA VAL A 75 -11.48 27.75 -3.20
C VAL A 75 -10.27 28.66 -3.31
N LYS A 76 -10.38 29.87 -2.80
CA LYS A 76 -9.23 30.75 -2.52
C LYS A 76 -8.96 30.71 -1.02
N ALA A 77 -7.71 30.70 -0.63
CA ALA A 77 -7.30 30.80 0.77
C ALA A 77 -5.92 31.45 0.88
N THR A 78 -5.64 32.00 2.04
CA THR A 78 -4.33 32.55 2.37
C THR A 78 -3.56 31.51 3.19
N PHE A 79 -2.40 31.05 2.70
CA PHE A 79 -1.48 30.23 3.47
C PHE A 79 -0.41 31.13 4.09
N THR A 80 -0.45 31.29 5.41
CA THR A 80 0.58 31.97 6.18
C THR A 80 1.71 31.00 6.47
N ILE A 81 2.89 31.25 5.90
CA ILE A 81 4.09 30.43 6.01
C ILE A 81 5.01 31.04 7.06
N ALA A 82 5.17 30.37 8.19
CA ALA A 82 5.98 30.88 9.30
C ALA A 82 7.48 31.05 8.91
N PRO A 83 8.21 32.01 9.51
CA PRO A 83 9.64 32.22 9.24
C PRO A 83 10.51 31.00 9.58
N ASN A 84 10.07 30.11 10.44
CA ASN A 84 10.73 28.88 10.82
C ASN A 84 10.11 27.62 10.18
N ALA A 85 9.17 27.76 9.24
CA ALA A 85 8.63 26.64 8.48
C ALA A 85 9.75 25.84 7.83
N ARG A 86 9.63 24.53 7.81
CA ARG A 86 10.60 23.67 7.12
C ARG A 86 10.57 23.95 5.62
N LEU A 87 11.73 24.03 4.99
CA LEU A 87 11.82 24.10 3.53
C LEU A 87 11.43 22.76 2.91
N GLY A 88 10.98 22.80 1.64
CA GLY A 88 10.56 21.66 0.87
C GLY A 88 9.09 21.31 1.03
N GLN A 89 8.75 20.07 0.86
CA GLN A 89 7.38 19.56 0.78
C GLN A 89 6.63 19.63 2.10
N HIS A 90 5.40 20.13 2.04
CA HIS A 90 4.36 20.06 3.06
C HIS A 90 3.13 19.37 2.49
N GLU A 91 2.68 18.35 3.18
CA GLU A 91 1.47 17.62 2.82
C GLU A 91 0.26 18.30 3.46
N VAL A 92 -0.79 18.47 2.67
CA VAL A 92 -2.02 19.17 3.10
C VAL A 92 -3.27 18.46 2.57
N ARG A 93 -4.34 18.48 3.35
CA ARG A 93 -5.67 18.05 2.93
C ARG A 93 -6.68 19.17 3.16
N LEU A 94 -7.65 19.27 2.27
CA LEU A 94 -8.80 20.14 2.38
C LEU A 94 -9.96 19.38 3.01
N CYS A 95 -10.72 20.05 3.91
CA CYS A 95 -11.90 19.46 4.56
C CYS A 95 -13.16 20.21 4.18
N THR A 96 -14.21 19.44 3.96
CA THR A 96 -15.58 19.91 3.73
C THR A 96 -16.52 19.22 4.72
N GLY A 97 -17.77 19.67 4.79
CA GLY A 97 -18.81 18.97 5.55
C GLY A 97 -19.14 17.58 5.04
N GLN A 98 -18.63 17.21 3.86
CA GLN A 98 -18.87 15.90 3.21
C GLN A 98 -17.68 14.96 3.27
N GLY A 99 -16.48 15.46 3.61
CA GLY A 99 -15.28 14.60 3.66
C GLY A 99 -13.97 15.37 3.64
N ILE A 100 -12.91 14.62 3.34
CA ILE A 100 -11.54 15.10 3.29
C ILE A 100 -10.98 14.80 1.91
N SER A 101 -10.22 15.75 1.32
CA SER A 101 -9.56 15.55 0.04
C SER A 101 -8.47 14.48 0.09
N LYS A 102 -8.07 14.00 -1.08
CA LYS A 102 -6.78 13.35 -1.26
C LYS A 102 -5.66 14.27 -0.76
N LEU A 103 -4.49 13.68 -0.49
CA LEU A 103 -3.31 14.41 -0.08
C LEU A 103 -2.80 15.27 -1.23
N LEU A 104 -2.55 16.53 -0.93
CA LEU A 104 -1.97 17.52 -1.83
C LEU A 104 -0.58 17.88 -1.32
N THR A 105 0.27 18.40 -2.18
CA THR A 105 1.58 18.89 -1.82
C THR A 105 1.68 20.39 -2.02
N PHE A 106 2.31 21.07 -1.08
CA PHE A 106 2.66 22.49 -1.13
C PHE A 106 4.12 22.65 -0.74
N TRP A 107 4.89 23.44 -1.48
CA TRP A 107 6.35 23.51 -1.34
C TRP A 107 6.79 24.86 -0.77
N VAL A 108 7.55 24.84 0.32
CA VAL A 108 8.12 26.03 0.94
C VAL A 108 9.54 26.24 0.43
N SER A 109 9.79 27.38 -0.17
CA SER A 109 11.11 27.76 -0.69
C SER A 109 11.73 28.91 0.11
N PRO A 110 13.07 29.10 0.04
CA PRO A 110 13.73 30.25 0.66
C PRO A 110 13.67 31.54 -0.17
N TYR A 111 13.10 31.45 -1.39
CA TYR A 111 13.09 32.56 -2.35
C TYR A 111 11.68 32.98 -2.75
N ALA A 112 11.53 34.29 -3.03
CA ALA A 112 10.28 34.85 -3.52
C ALA A 112 9.88 34.25 -4.87
N ASN A 113 8.57 33.95 -5.00
CA ASN A 113 8.00 33.46 -6.24
C ASN A 113 7.95 34.57 -7.31
N ILE A 114 8.19 34.16 -8.55
CA ILE A 114 7.79 34.90 -9.76
C ILE A 114 7.02 33.94 -10.66
N GLU A 115 6.06 34.48 -11.39
CA GLU A 115 5.29 33.71 -12.32
C GLU A 115 5.92 33.74 -13.71
N GLU A 116 5.85 32.64 -14.42
CA GLU A 116 6.13 32.58 -15.84
C GLU A 116 5.19 33.48 -16.62
N VAL A 117 5.72 34.10 -17.68
CA VAL A 117 4.96 34.97 -18.58
C VAL A 117 5.17 34.51 -20.00
N GLU A 118 4.12 34.01 -20.60
CA GLU A 118 4.10 33.63 -22.01
C GLU A 118 3.85 34.82 -22.99
N PRO A 119 4.41 34.78 -24.23
CA PRO A 119 5.21 33.70 -24.80
C PRO A 119 6.70 33.78 -24.41
N ASN A 120 7.28 32.70 -23.90
CA ASN A 120 8.71 32.56 -23.61
C ASN A 120 9.34 31.31 -24.28
N SER A 121 8.60 30.69 -25.24
CA SER A 121 8.93 29.40 -25.85
C SER A 121 9.99 29.49 -26.96
N SER A 122 10.68 30.62 -27.13
CA SER A 122 11.81 30.75 -28.06
C SER A 122 13.00 31.44 -27.40
N PHE A 123 14.21 31.10 -27.90
CA PHE A 123 15.43 31.68 -27.38
C PHE A 123 15.44 33.19 -27.44
N GLU A 124 14.86 33.82 -28.47
CA GLU A 124 14.79 35.23 -28.69
C GLU A 124 13.79 35.93 -27.74
N ASN A 125 12.74 35.21 -27.30
CA ASN A 125 11.68 35.74 -26.47
C ASN A 125 11.80 35.29 -25.02
N ALA A 126 13.01 34.94 -24.57
CA ALA A 126 13.23 34.49 -23.19
C ALA A 126 12.74 35.55 -22.18
N GLN A 127 12.03 35.11 -21.15
CA GLN A 127 11.54 35.98 -20.07
C GLN A 127 12.73 36.51 -19.25
N PRO A 128 12.95 37.83 -19.10
CA PRO A 128 13.96 38.37 -18.24
C PRO A 128 13.66 38.08 -16.76
N ILE A 129 14.66 37.59 -16.04
CA ILE A 129 14.55 37.30 -14.61
C ILE A 129 15.72 37.90 -13.82
N THR A 130 15.48 38.08 -12.53
CA THR A 130 16.56 38.32 -11.55
C THR A 130 16.81 37.00 -10.80
N LEU A 131 18.09 36.69 -10.56
CA LEU A 131 18.45 35.52 -9.78
C LEU A 131 18.05 35.63 -8.29
N ASN A 132 18.12 34.53 -7.55
CA ASN A 132 17.60 34.32 -6.19
C ASN A 132 16.06 34.43 -6.14
N ARG A 133 15.40 33.75 -7.10
CA ARG A 133 13.96 33.63 -7.23
C ARG A 133 13.53 32.20 -7.45
N THR A 134 12.26 31.94 -7.19
CA THR A 134 11.58 30.71 -7.57
C THR A 134 10.57 31.03 -8.66
N ILE A 135 10.76 30.47 -9.85
CA ILE A 135 9.88 30.66 -10.99
C ILE A 135 8.82 29.55 -10.95
N ASN A 136 7.54 29.93 -10.92
CA ASN A 136 6.45 28.97 -11.11
C ASN A 136 6.07 28.95 -12.57
N GLY A 137 6.16 27.80 -13.22
CA GLY A 137 5.87 27.64 -14.63
C GLY A 137 5.01 26.40 -14.95
N THR A 138 4.62 26.31 -16.22
CA THR A 138 3.80 25.22 -16.76
C THR A 138 4.27 24.86 -18.15
N CYS A 139 4.91 23.71 -18.29
CA CYS A 139 5.37 23.20 -19.56
C CYS A 139 4.20 22.64 -20.36
N LEU A 140 3.79 23.28 -21.46
CA LEU A 140 2.75 22.79 -22.36
C LEU A 140 3.30 21.68 -23.29
N ASN A 141 2.45 21.11 -24.14
CA ASN A 141 2.89 20.04 -25.04
C ASN A 141 3.84 20.60 -26.13
N GLU A 142 4.99 19.98 -26.32
CA GLU A 142 6.06 20.39 -27.22
C GLU A 142 6.64 21.79 -26.90
N ASP A 143 6.52 22.22 -25.65
CA ASP A 143 6.93 23.52 -25.14
C ASP A 143 8.36 23.50 -24.58
N VAL A 144 8.99 24.67 -24.68
CA VAL A 144 10.35 24.91 -24.15
C VAL A 144 10.38 26.32 -23.58
N ASP A 145 10.54 26.44 -22.26
CA ASP A 145 10.53 27.74 -21.59
C ASP A 145 11.93 28.31 -21.48
N PHE A 146 12.11 29.55 -21.92
CA PHE A 146 13.38 30.26 -21.82
C PHE A 146 13.31 31.43 -20.85
N PHE A 147 14.34 31.51 -19.96
CA PHE A 147 14.51 32.61 -19.01
C PHE A 147 15.89 33.23 -19.18
N GLU A 148 15.96 34.54 -19.19
CA GLU A 148 17.18 35.29 -19.44
C GLU A 148 17.66 36.06 -18.18
N PHE A 149 18.97 36.00 -17.91
CA PHE A 149 19.60 36.70 -16.82
C PHE A 149 21.05 37.11 -17.16
N ASN A 150 21.61 38.07 -16.41
CA ASN A 150 23.01 38.48 -16.56
C ASN A 150 23.87 37.83 -15.47
N ALA A 151 25.07 37.40 -15.81
CA ALA A 151 26.08 36.94 -14.88
C ALA A 151 27.47 37.49 -15.22
N THR A 152 28.32 37.61 -14.18
CA THR A 152 29.74 38.00 -14.31
C THR A 152 30.62 36.75 -14.23
N LYS A 153 31.80 36.78 -14.88
CA LYS A 153 32.76 35.69 -14.86
C LYS A 153 33.09 35.23 -13.43
N GLY A 154 33.03 33.91 -13.19
CA GLY A 154 33.27 33.32 -11.88
C GLY A 154 32.09 33.43 -10.89
N GLN A 155 30.98 34.06 -11.29
CA GLN A 155 29.77 34.08 -10.50
C GLN A 155 29.12 32.70 -10.52
N ARG A 156 28.71 32.17 -9.33
CA ARG A 156 27.99 30.91 -9.25
C ARG A 156 26.58 31.09 -9.82
N ILE A 157 26.16 30.16 -10.66
CA ILE A 157 24.79 30.01 -11.18
C ILE A 157 24.32 28.63 -10.73
N SER A 158 23.30 28.57 -9.88
CA SER A 158 22.71 27.32 -9.38
C SER A 158 21.25 27.27 -9.73
N LEU A 159 20.83 26.17 -10.32
CA LEU A 159 19.46 25.88 -10.74
C LEU A 159 19.02 24.59 -10.09
N GLU A 160 17.83 24.56 -9.50
CA GLU A 160 17.15 23.36 -9.03
C GLU A 160 15.69 23.40 -9.51
N ILE A 161 15.20 22.33 -10.10
CA ILE A 161 13.80 22.24 -10.49
C ILE A 161 13.02 21.31 -9.54
N GLU A 162 11.78 21.64 -9.25
CA GLU A 162 10.76 20.80 -8.65
C GLU A 162 9.70 20.57 -9.73
N ALA A 163 9.62 19.36 -10.28
CA ALA A 163 8.67 18.96 -11.32
C ALA A 163 8.01 17.63 -10.97
N LEU A 164 8.75 16.51 -11.04
CA LEU A 164 8.28 15.20 -10.61
C LEU A 164 7.79 15.24 -9.15
N ARG A 165 8.58 15.86 -8.28
CA ARG A 165 8.29 15.99 -6.84
C ARG A 165 7.09 16.87 -6.51
N LEU A 166 6.56 17.67 -7.44
CA LEU A 166 5.30 18.42 -7.25
C LEU A 166 4.05 17.54 -7.23
N SER A 167 4.19 16.22 -7.46
CA SER A 167 3.08 15.25 -7.39
C SER A 167 2.00 15.49 -8.48
N GLY A 168 2.43 15.94 -9.65
CA GLY A 168 1.63 16.09 -10.86
C GLY A 168 1.69 14.86 -11.78
N PRO A 169 1.57 15.03 -13.10
CA PRO A 169 1.91 14.02 -14.08
C PRO A 169 3.38 13.58 -13.98
N LEU A 170 3.73 12.49 -14.65
CA LEU A 170 5.14 12.11 -14.81
C LEU A 170 5.81 13.16 -15.72
N PHE A 171 6.41 14.15 -15.09
CA PHE A 171 7.20 15.21 -15.70
C PHE A 171 8.69 14.93 -15.42
N ASP A 172 9.44 14.71 -16.48
CA ASP A 172 10.87 14.40 -16.50
C ASP A 172 11.64 15.64 -17.01
N PRO A 173 12.08 16.55 -16.11
CA PRO A 173 12.54 17.86 -16.50
C PRO A 173 13.98 17.84 -17.01
N TYR A 174 14.20 18.47 -18.15
CA TYR A 174 15.51 18.81 -18.69
C TYR A 174 15.82 20.27 -18.40
N LEU A 175 17.04 20.55 -17.89
CA LEU A 175 17.59 21.88 -17.68
C LEU A 175 18.83 22.10 -18.51
N ALA A 176 18.94 23.28 -19.15
CA ALA A 176 20.18 23.74 -19.73
C ALA A 176 20.48 25.20 -19.35
N ILE A 177 21.76 25.53 -19.26
CA ILE A 177 22.28 26.91 -19.24
C ILE A 177 22.92 27.15 -20.58
N LEU A 178 22.41 28.13 -21.33
CA LEU A 178 22.88 28.53 -22.65
C LEU A 178 23.58 29.89 -22.59
N ASP A 179 24.60 30.09 -23.44
CA ASP A 179 25.16 31.39 -23.60
C ASP A 179 24.41 32.26 -24.61
N SER A 180 24.82 33.51 -24.80
CA SER A 180 24.20 34.43 -25.75
C SER A 180 24.26 33.97 -27.23
N ASN A 181 25.12 33.00 -27.56
CA ASN A 181 25.21 32.40 -28.89
C ASN A 181 24.48 31.07 -29.01
N ARG A 182 23.67 30.72 -28.03
CA ARG A 182 22.91 29.49 -27.97
C ARG A 182 23.72 28.21 -27.78
N PHE A 183 24.98 28.32 -27.30
CA PHE A 183 25.79 27.16 -26.95
C PHE A 183 25.45 26.71 -25.52
N GLU A 184 25.31 25.40 -25.35
CA GLU A 184 25.11 24.79 -24.04
C GLU A 184 26.39 24.93 -23.20
N VAL A 185 26.26 25.61 -22.05
CA VAL A 185 27.31 25.74 -21.03
C VAL A 185 27.27 24.57 -20.06
N ALA A 186 26.08 24.14 -19.71
CA ALA A 186 25.81 22.97 -18.89
C ALA A 186 24.40 22.46 -19.10
N THR A 187 24.22 21.15 -18.95
CA THR A 187 22.89 20.48 -19.04
C THR A 187 22.74 19.42 -17.95
N ASN A 188 21.51 19.13 -17.55
CA ASN A 188 21.17 18.02 -16.67
C ASN A 188 19.71 17.63 -16.87
N ASP A 189 19.40 16.33 -16.85
CA ASP A 189 18.04 15.78 -16.91
C ASP A 189 17.69 14.96 -15.67
N ASP A 190 18.67 14.39 -14.97
CA ASP A 190 18.50 13.60 -13.75
C ASP A 190 19.50 14.00 -12.67
N SER A 191 19.10 13.95 -11.40
CA SER A 191 20.00 14.16 -10.27
C SER A 191 19.78 13.15 -9.16
N GLU A 192 20.82 12.47 -8.72
CA GLU A 192 20.77 11.58 -7.55
C GLU A 192 20.30 12.32 -6.27
N LEU A 193 20.51 13.63 -6.21
CA LEU A 193 20.10 14.47 -5.08
C LEU A 193 18.59 14.68 -5.04
N LEU A 194 17.94 14.81 -6.21
CA LEU A 194 16.54 15.22 -6.34
C LEU A 194 15.67 14.19 -7.11
N LEU A 195 16.09 12.94 -7.16
CA LEU A 195 15.49 11.90 -7.98
C LEU A 195 15.64 12.22 -9.48
N GLN A 196 14.54 12.29 -10.24
CA GLN A 196 14.55 12.69 -11.64
C GLN A 196 14.43 14.22 -11.85
N ASP A 197 14.34 15.02 -10.78
CA ASP A 197 14.38 16.47 -10.93
C ASP A 197 15.81 16.97 -11.12
N SER A 198 16.02 17.84 -12.08
CA SER A 198 17.35 18.28 -12.53
C SER A 198 18.00 19.31 -11.60
N VAL A 199 19.32 19.27 -11.52
CA VAL A 199 20.16 20.22 -10.78
C VAL A 199 21.34 20.64 -11.62
N LEU A 200 21.61 21.94 -11.71
CA LEU A 200 22.80 22.49 -12.30
C LEU A 200 23.47 23.48 -11.35
N SER A 201 24.81 23.43 -11.25
CA SER A 201 25.55 24.47 -10.57
C SER A 201 26.91 24.64 -11.25
N ILE A 202 27.17 25.85 -11.73
CA ILE A 202 28.41 26.19 -12.49
C ILE A 202 28.96 27.52 -12.03
N LEU A 203 30.20 27.82 -12.44
CA LEU A 203 30.74 29.18 -12.46
C LEU A 203 30.58 29.74 -13.86
N ALA A 204 30.03 30.93 -14.00
CA ALA A 204 29.92 31.62 -15.27
C ALA A 204 31.30 31.76 -15.94
N PRO A 205 31.53 31.21 -17.16
CA PRO A 205 32.85 31.24 -17.81
C PRO A 205 33.26 32.62 -18.27
N ARG A 206 32.32 33.56 -18.47
CA ARG A 206 32.54 34.95 -18.93
C ARG A 206 31.41 35.86 -18.44
N ASP A 207 31.64 37.16 -18.55
CA ASP A 207 30.59 38.18 -18.37
C ASP A 207 29.59 38.06 -19.53
N GLY A 208 28.30 38.21 -19.24
CA GLY A 208 27.31 38.24 -20.32
C GLY A 208 25.95 37.81 -19.93
N VAL A 209 25.11 37.69 -20.96
CA VAL A 209 23.73 37.19 -20.87
C VAL A 209 23.75 35.68 -20.98
N TYR A 210 23.00 35.04 -20.11
CA TYR A 210 22.78 33.59 -20.10
C TYR A 210 21.28 33.34 -20.17
N LYS A 211 20.91 32.17 -20.73
CA LYS A 211 19.54 31.73 -20.75
C LYS A 211 19.40 30.35 -20.11
N ILE A 212 18.30 30.17 -19.41
CA ILE A 212 17.90 28.89 -18.87
C ILE A 212 16.89 28.29 -19.85
N GLU A 213 17.05 27.02 -20.21
CA GLU A 213 16.07 26.23 -20.95
C GLU A 213 15.43 25.23 -20.00
N VAL A 214 14.11 25.17 -19.96
CA VAL A 214 13.29 24.20 -19.21
C VAL A 214 12.34 23.50 -20.17
N ARG A 215 12.30 22.18 -20.13
CA ARG A 215 11.35 21.36 -20.90
C ARG A 215 11.22 19.96 -20.29
N ASP A 216 10.26 19.19 -20.72
CA ASP A 216 10.26 17.74 -20.50
C ASP A 216 11.29 17.06 -21.42
N SER A 217 12.04 16.05 -20.92
CA SER A 217 13.06 15.31 -21.66
C SER A 217 12.53 14.68 -22.95
N SER A 218 11.25 14.35 -22.98
CA SER A 218 10.53 13.78 -24.14
C SER A 218 9.59 14.76 -24.83
N TYR A 219 9.65 16.07 -24.52
CA TYR A 219 8.75 17.12 -25.02
C TYR A 219 7.27 16.87 -24.73
N LYS A 220 6.96 16.13 -23.67
CA LYS A 220 5.60 16.00 -23.15
C LYS A 220 5.21 17.25 -22.37
N GLY A 221 3.92 17.46 -22.23
CA GLY A 221 3.45 18.59 -21.44
C GLY A 221 1.93 18.65 -21.35
N GLY A 222 1.43 19.77 -20.84
CA GLY A 222 0.01 20.04 -20.69
C GLY A 222 -0.27 20.90 -19.46
N LYS A 223 -1.49 21.33 -19.28
CA LYS A 223 -1.91 22.27 -18.21
C LYS A 223 -1.65 21.79 -16.79
N ALA A 224 -1.28 20.53 -16.58
CA ALA A 224 -0.96 19.96 -15.29
C ALA A 224 0.56 19.76 -15.08
N PHE A 225 1.40 20.02 -16.09
CA PHE A 225 2.85 19.91 -16.03
C PHE A 225 3.47 21.16 -15.41
N HIS A 226 3.17 21.38 -14.13
CA HIS A 226 3.72 22.52 -13.39
C HIS A 226 5.14 22.21 -12.91
N TYR A 227 5.97 23.25 -12.86
CA TYR A 227 7.27 23.20 -12.25
C TYR A 227 7.53 24.42 -11.37
N ARG A 228 8.53 24.30 -10.50
CA ARG A 228 9.11 25.38 -9.72
C ARG A 228 10.62 25.34 -9.91
N LEU A 229 11.16 26.36 -10.57
CA LEU A 229 12.59 26.49 -10.84
C LEU A 229 13.22 27.48 -9.85
N HIS A 230 14.11 27.03 -9.01
CA HIS A 230 14.95 27.87 -8.15
C HIS A 230 16.19 28.28 -8.93
N ALA A 231 16.34 29.56 -9.23
CA ALA A 231 17.49 30.11 -9.94
C ALA A 231 18.22 31.14 -9.07
N GLY A 232 19.52 30.94 -8.78
CA GLY A 232 20.22 31.79 -7.85
C GLY A 232 21.71 31.59 -7.77
N HIS A 233 22.33 32.20 -6.76
CA HIS A 233 23.76 32.13 -6.46
C HIS A 233 24.08 31.27 -5.23
N PHE A 234 23.06 30.50 -4.76
CA PHE A 234 23.23 29.63 -3.60
C PHE A 234 24.27 28.53 -3.86
N SER A 235 24.97 28.12 -2.79
CA SER A 235 25.86 26.95 -2.92
C SER A 235 25.07 25.68 -3.12
N ARG A 236 25.58 24.77 -3.99
CA ARG A 236 24.92 23.54 -4.32
C ARG A 236 25.85 22.34 -4.26
N PRO A 237 26.23 21.87 -3.03
CA PRO A 237 26.94 20.62 -2.89
C PRO A 237 26.04 19.44 -3.25
N LEU A 238 26.61 18.46 -3.94
CA LEU A 238 25.88 17.27 -4.39
C LEU A 238 25.79 16.22 -3.30
N VAL A 239 26.89 15.92 -2.63
CA VAL A 239 26.97 14.92 -1.55
C VAL A 239 27.72 15.47 -0.34
N VAL A 240 27.64 14.76 0.79
CA VAL A 240 28.32 15.14 2.03
C VAL A 240 29.11 13.97 2.59
N PHE A 241 30.38 14.18 2.94
CA PHE A 241 31.23 13.22 3.62
C PHE A 241 31.67 13.74 5.01
N PRO A 242 31.59 12.90 6.05
CA PRO A 242 30.89 11.63 6.11
C PRO A 242 29.38 11.80 5.95
N ALA A 243 28.67 10.74 5.53
CA ALA A 243 27.25 10.87 5.19
C ALA A 243 26.29 10.85 6.41
N GLY A 244 26.82 11.01 7.61
CA GLY A 244 26.04 11.05 8.82
C GLY A 244 26.87 11.06 10.10
N GLY A 245 26.20 10.98 11.26
CA GLY A 245 26.86 11.04 12.54
C GLY A 245 26.03 10.43 13.68
N GLN A 246 26.63 10.37 14.86
CA GLN A 246 25.97 9.93 16.08
C GLN A 246 25.08 11.04 16.64
N ALA A 247 23.88 10.71 17.07
CA ALA A 247 22.94 11.64 17.68
C ALA A 247 23.55 12.40 18.85
N GLY A 248 23.36 13.73 18.88
CA GLY A 248 23.86 14.63 19.92
C GLY A 248 25.36 14.94 19.84
N VAL A 249 26.10 14.36 18.89
CA VAL A 249 27.55 14.56 18.76
C VAL A 249 27.85 15.59 17.65
N GLU A 250 28.80 16.51 17.92
CA GLU A 250 29.35 17.42 16.93
C GLU A 250 30.37 16.67 16.07
N ARG A 251 30.28 16.85 14.74
CA ARG A 251 31.21 16.27 13.77
C ARG A 251 31.49 17.26 12.65
N ALA A 252 32.68 17.18 12.06
CA ALA A 252 33.04 17.90 10.84
C ALA A 252 32.49 17.15 9.60
N PHE A 253 31.95 17.89 8.65
CA PHE A 253 31.39 17.39 7.39
C PHE A 253 32.02 18.16 6.24
N THR A 254 32.39 17.47 5.18
CA THR A 254 32.84 18.03 3.91
C THR A 254 31.69 18.00 2.94
N PHE A 255 31.31 19.13 2.40
CA PHE A 255 30.30 19.29 1.37
C PHE A 255 31.01 19.31 0.01
N LEU A 256 30.71 18.32 -0.83
CA LEU A 256 31.40 17.99 -2.07
C LEU A 256 30.57 18.35 -3.30
N GLY A 257 31.24 18.76 -4.38
CA GLY A 257 30.66 18.98 -5.71
C GLY A 257 30.09 20.38 -5.94
N ASP A 258 30.33 21.35 -5.05
CA ASP A 258 30.02 22.75 -5.36
C ASP A 258 31.04 23.34 -6.35
N PRO A 259 30.65 24.08 -7.39
CA PRO A 259 31.54 24.59 -8.39
C PRO A 259 32.58 25.60 -7.88
N LYS A 260 32.40 26.19 -6.70
CA LYS A 260 33.38 27.03 -6.00
C LYS A 260 34.41 26.22 -5.20
N GLY A 261 34.27 24.90 -5.20
CA GLY A 261 35.09 23.96 -4.45
C GLY A 261 34.41 23.46 -3.19
N ASP A 262 34.97 22.40 -2.65
CA ASP A 262 34.45 21.73 -1.43
C ASP A 262 34.69 22.60 -0.20
N PHE A 263 33.80 22.46 0.79
CA PHE A 263 33.90 23.24 2.02
C PHE A 263 33.52 22.41 3.26
N PHE A 264 34.06 22.83 4.40
CA PHE A 264 33.88 22.15 5.69
C PHE A 264 32.84 22.86 6.56
N LYS A 265 32.07 22.06 7.30
CA LYS A 265 31.14 22.55 8.29
C LYS A 265 31.09 21.63 9.51
N LYS A 266 31.18 22.19 10.72
CA LYS A 266 30.91 21.45 11.94
C LYS A 266 29.40 21.52 12.24
N LEU A 267 28.78 20.38 12.47
CA LEU A 267 27.34 20.26 12.78
C LEU A 267 27.14 19.36 13.97
N THR A 268 26.28 19.76 14.89
CA THR A 268 25.77 18.87 15.96
C THR A 268 24.58 18.09 15.44
N MET A 269 24.66 16.77 15.46
CA MET A 269 23.56 15.93 15.02
C MET A 269 22.37 16.04 15.98
N PRO A 270 21.13 16.15 15.49
CA PRO A 270 19.93 16.14 16.36
C PRO A 270 19.85 14.86 17.20
N PHE A 271 19.33 14.95 18.43
CA PHE A 271 19.18 13.79 19.33
C PHE A 271 18.19 12.74 18.85
N SER A 272 17.23 13.14 18.03
CA SER A 272 16.23 12.23 17.48
C SER A 272 15.82 12.71 16.09
N SER A 273 15.94 11.82 15.12
CA SER A 273 15.32 12.02 13.81
C SER A 273 14.61 10.74 13.42
N ARG A 274 13.35 10.85 13.07
CA ARG A 274 12.57 9.75 12.49
C ARG A 274 12.94 9.52 11.02
N PHE A 275 13.56 10.54 10.42
CA PHE A 275 13.99 10.63 9.02
C PHE A 275 15.45 11.10 8.97
N PRO A 276 16.13 10.98 7.84
CA PRO A 276 17.42 11.64 7.66
C PRO A 276 17.35 13.12 8.04
N PHE A 277 18.43 13.65 8.60
CA PHE A 277 18.52 15.07 8.90
C PHE A 277 18.70 15.86 7.60
N ALA A 278 17.70 16.67 7.28
CA ALA A 278 17.69 17.54 6.11
C ALA A 278 18.48 18.82 6.41
N TYR A 279 19.69 18.92 5.93
CA TYR A 279 20.55 20.07 6.11
C TYR A 279 20.53 21.01 4.89
N HIS A 280 20.03 22.23 5.10
CA HIS A 280 20.04 23.31 4.11
C HIS A 280 21.26 24.19 4.35
N HIS A 281 22.21 24.20 3.42
CA HIS A 281 23.39 25.05 3.56
C HIS A 281 23.02 26.52 3.43
N LYS A 282 23.66 27.37 4.27
CA LYS A 282 23.49 28.82 4.25
C LYS A 282 24.83 29.51 4.04
N GLU A 283 24.94 30.31 2.98
CA GLU A 283 26.11 31.12 2.64
C GLU A 283 25.64 32.50 2.22
N ASN A 284 26.25 33.57 2.82
CA ASN A 284 25.97 34.98 2.48
C ASN A 284 24.45 35.33 2.45
N GLY A 285 23.66 34.74 3.35
CA GLY A 285 22.21 34.93 3.43
C GLY A 285 21.38 34.08 2.50
N LEU A 286 21.99 33.44 1.50
CA LEU A 286 21.34 32.51 0.60
C LEU A 286 21.27 31.09 1.20
N VAL A 287 20.20 30.38 0.94
CA VAL A 287 19.93 29.03 1.49
C VAL A 287 19.66 28.06 0.33
N THR A 288 20.22 26.86 0.39
CA THR A 288 19.89 25.80 -0.60
C THR A 288 18.40 25.48 -0.55
N PRO A 289 17.68 25.48 -1.69
CA PRO A 289 16.25 25.13 -1.72
C PRO A 289 16.01 23.71 -1.27
N SER A 290 16.78 22.76 -1.77
CA SER A 290 16.74 21.36 -1.37
C SER A 290 17.88 21.00 -0.43
N PRO A 291 17.64 20.12 0.57
CA PRO A 291 18.67 19.76 1.55
C PRO A 291 19.65 18.71 1.04
N ASN A 292 20.84 18.68 1.63
CA ASN A 292 21.62 17.44 1.68
C ASN A 292 21.14 16.59 2.87
N LEU A 293 20.99 15.29 2.65
CA LEU A 293 20.46 14.36 3.65
C LEU A 293 21.61 13.72 4.43
N LEU A 294 21.64 13.90 5.74
CA LEU A 294 22.59 13.29 6.66
C LEU A 294 21.90 12.22 7.50
N ARG A 295 22.55 11.06 7.62
CA ARG A 295 22.07 9.95 8.43
C ARG A 295 22.37 10.18 9.92
N ILE A 296 21.44 9.80 10.82
CA ILE A 296 21.65 9.88 12.26
C ILE A 296 21.51 8.50 12.86
N THR A 297 22.49 8.08 13.65
CA THR A 297 22.46 6.81 14.38
C THR A 297 22.67 7.07 15.89
N PRO A 298 22.12 6.22 16.79
CA PRO A 298 22.40 6.31 18.22
C PRO A 298 23.77 5.77 18.61
N TYR A 299 24.53 5.25 17.66
CA TYR A 299 25.83 4.59 17.86
C TYR A 299 26.92 5.28 17.04
N PRO A 300 28.22 5.06 17.40
CA PRO A 300 29.35 5.74 16.77
C PRO A 300 29.59 5.28 15.34
N SER A 301 30.42 6.07 14.64
CA SER A 301 30.87 5.80 13.27
C SER A 301 32.37 5.56 13.25
N VAL A 302 32.81 4.76 12.29
CA VAL A 302 34.20 4.51 11.92
C VAL A 302 34.39 5.05 10.50
N GLU A 303 35.36 5.95 10.32
CA GLU A 303 35.77 6.42 8.99
C GLU A 303 36.79 5.44 8.41
N GLU A 304 36.79 5.25 7.10
CA GLU A 304 37.81 4.46 6.45
C GLU A 304 39.21 5.07 6.61
N ILE A 305 40.21 4.22 6.52
CA ILE A 305 41.64 4.62 6.54
C ILE A 305 42.31 3.95 5.35
N GLU A 306 42.70 4.74 4.37
CA GLU A 306 43.39 4.29 3.18
C GLU A 306 44.89 4.01 3.42
N PRO A 307 45.50 3.02 2.73
CA PRO A 307 44.84 2.11 1.80
C PRO A 307 44.10 1.00 2.54
N ASN A 308 42.89 0.64 2.09
CA ASN A 308 42.05 -0.42 2.66
C ASN A 308 41.52 -1.39 1.61
N ASN A 309 42.13 -1.44 0.44
CA ASN A 309 41.70 -2.18 -0.76
C ASN A 309 41.89 -3.70 -0.68
N LEU A 310 42.50 -4.22 0.39
CA LEU A 310 42.78 -5.64 0.60
C LEU A 310 42.39 -6.07 2.00
N VAL A 311 42.02 -7.35 2.15
CA VAL A 311 41.64 -7.94 3.47
C VAL A 311 42.67 -7.66 4.56
N LYS A 312 43.98 -7.70 4.21
CA LYS A 312 45.08 -7.42 5.16
C LYS A 312 45.24 -5.92 5.51
N GLU A 313 44.68 -5.06 4.68
CA GLU A 313 44.72 -3.60 4.81
C GLU A 313 43.41 -3.03 5.38
N SER A 314 42.47 -3.90 5.76
CA SER A 314 41.15 -3.51 6.27
C SER A 314 41.23 -2.45 7.35
N THR A 315 40.43 -1.40 7.25
CA THR A 315 40.21 -0.45 8.35
C THR A 315 39.70 -1.20 9.56
N THR A 316 40.44 -1.23 10.64
CA THR A 316 40.13 -2.03 11.85
C THR A 316 39.58 -1.16 12.96
N THR A 317 38.59 -1.64 13.70
CA THR A 317 38.04 -0.99 14.87
C THR A 317 37.92 -1.92 16.08
N GLU A 318 38.21 -1.39 17.27
CA GLU A 318 37.99 -2.06 18.57
C GLU A 318 36.55 -1.87 19.09
N LEU A 319 35.77 -1.00 18.44
CA LEU A 319 34.39 -0.76 18.83
C LEU A 319 33.52 -1.97 18.52
N SER A 320 32.48 -2.19 19.36
CA SER A 320 31.52 -3.28 19.21
C SER A 320 30.31 -2.85 18.44
N LEU A 321 29.68 -3.77 17.69
CA LEU A 321 28.39 -3.54 17.03
C LEU A 321 27.28 -3.17 18.04
N PRO A 322 26.37 -2.22 17.69
CA PRO A 322 26.17 -1.61 16.39
C PRO A 322 27.12 -0.45 16.09
N LEU A 323 27.53 -0.32 14.84
CA LEU A 323 28.42 0.73 14.32
C LEU A 323 27.91 1.26 12.99
N ALA A 324 28.37 2.43 12.60
CA ALA A 324 28.33 2.87 11.22
C ALA A 324 29.75 2.94 10.64
N PHE A 325 29.88 2.72 9.32
CA PHE A 325 31.15 2.87 8.57
C PHE A 325 30.91 3.89 7.48
N ASP A 326 31.76 4.90 7.42
CA ASP A 326 31.70 5.97 6.40
C ASP A 326 32.93 5.90 5.52
N GLY A 327 32.76 6.01 4.18
CA GLY A 327 33.88 6.01 3.25
C GLY A 327 33.49 6.55 1.87
N VAL A 328 34.46 6.49 0.94
CA VAL A 328 34.34 6.97 -0.45
C VAL A 328 35.03 5.98 -1.39
N ILE A 329 34.32 5.44 -2.35
CA ILE A 329 34.95 4.71 -3.46
C ILE A 329 35.62 5.74 -4.38
N GLU A 330 36.93 6.00 -4.13
CA GLU A 330 37.62 7.19 -4.67
C GLU A 330 37.88 7.13 -6.16
N LYS A 331 38.10 5.95 -6.71
CA LYS A 331 38.47 5.73 -8.11
C LYS A 331 37.94 4.43 -8.68
N GLU A 332 38.03 4.28 -9.98
CA GLU A 332 37.70 3.04 -10.68
C GLU A 332 38.42 1.82 -10.09
N GLY A 333 37.67 0.77 -9.77
CA GLY A 333 38.19 -0.50 -9.23
C GLY A 333 38.47 -0.48 -7.73
N ASP A 334 38.18 0.60 -7.05
CA ASP A 334 38.34 0.74 -5.60
C ASP A 334 37.39 -0.17 -4.82
N MET A 335 37.85 -0.62 -3.64
CA MET A 335 37.10 -1.54 -2.77
C MET A 335 37.52 -1.36 -1.32
N ASP A 336 36.62 -1.04 -0.45
CA ASP A 336 36.93 -0.78 0.95
C ASP A 336 36.61 -1.96 1.83
N TYR A 337 37.55 -2.30 2.70
CA TYR A 337 37.40 -3.36 3.68
C TYR A 337 37.46 -2.82 5.10
N PHE A 338 36.47 -3.26 5.92
CA PHE A 338 36.37 -2.96 7.34
C PHE A 338 36.44 -4.25 8.15
N ARG A 339 37.26 -4.27 9.21
CA ARG A 339 37.36 -5.37 10.15
C ARG A 339 36.74 -4.97 11.48
N PHE A 340 35.82 -5.78 11.98
CA PHE A 340 35.10 -5.55 13.23
C PHE A 340 34.86 -6.86 13.97
N SER A 341 34.45 -6.76 15.27
CA SER A 341 34.16 -7.91 16.11
C SER A 341 32.65 -8.08 16.29
N ALA A 342 32.20 -9.37 16.32
CA ALA A 342 30.81 -9.71 16.63
C ALA A 342 30.77 -10.93 17.58
N LYS A 343 29.68 -11.09 18.34
CA LYS A 343 29.45 -12.20 19.26
C LYS A 343 28.54 -13.26 18.66
N LYS A 344 28.73 -14.51 19.06
CA LYS A 344 27.85 -15.62 18.70
C LYS A 344 26.39 -15.30 19.06
N GLY A 345 25.50 -15.50 18.08
CA GLY A 345 24.07 -15.24 18.24
C GLY A 345 23.64 -13.79 18.01
N ASP A 346 24.57 -12.85 17.86
CA ASP A 346 24.25 -11.49 17.46
C ASP A 346 23.56 -11.46 16.10
N ARG A 347 22.47 -10.68 15.98
CA ARG A 347 21.67 -10.57 14.77
C ARG A 347 21.58 -9.11 14.34
N PHE A 348 22.05 -8.84 13.10
CA PHE A 348 22.12 -7.49 12.56
C PHE A 348 21.59 -7.39 11.13
N TYR A 349 21.00 -6.24 10.84
CA TYR A 349 20.92 -5.68 9.50
C TYR A 349 22.18 -4.89 9.24
N ILE A 350 22.84 -5.12 8.12
CA ILE A 350 24.01 -4.38 7.63
C ILE A 350 23.57 -3.76 6.31
N ARG A 351 23.33 -2.45 6.33
CA ARG A 351 22.77 -1.70 5.18
C ARG A 351 23.75 -0.65 4.71
N ALA A 352 24.07 -0.67 3.42
CA ALA A 352 24.69 0.45 2.75
C ALA A 352 23.65 1.56 2.48
N HIS A 353 24.08 2.79 2.55
CA HIS A 353 23.37 3.98 2.15
C HIS A 353 24.27 4.75 1.19
N ALA A 354 23.89 4.79 -0.08
CA ALA A 354 24.55 5.52 -1.15
C ALA A 354 23.52 6.33 -1.94
N ARG A 355 22.66 5.71 -2.71
CA ARG A 355 21.60 6.39 -3.46
C ARG A 355 20.65 7.16 -2.54
N SER A 356 20.35 6.61 -1.37
CA SER A 356 19.52 7.28 -0.36
C SER A 356 20.11 8.54 0.27
N ILE A 357 21.39 8.82 0.00
CA ILE A 357 22.12 10.03 0.42
C ILE A 357 22.67 10.84 -0.76
N ALA A 358 22.11 10.64 -1.95
CA ALA A 358 22.45 11.32 -3.19
C ALA A 358 23.84 10.98 -3.77
N SER A 359 24.46 9.88 -3.36
CA SER A 359 25.70 9.39 -3.96
C SER A 359 25.45 8.66 -5.28
N PRO A 360 26.29 8.81 -6.30
CA PRO A 360 26.19 8.06 -7.55
C PRO A 360 26.60 6.58 -7.42
N LEU A 361 27.12 6.16 -6.27
CA LEU A 361 27.54 4.80 -5.97
C LEU A 361 26.36 3.82 -6.03
N ASP A 362 26.56 2.69 -6.69
CA ASP A 362 25.68 1.52 -6.68
C ASP A 362 26.36 0.43 -5.83
N PRO A 363 26.04 0.36 -4.50
CA PRO A 363 26.87 -0.37 -3.56
C PRO A 363 26.64 -1.88 -3.59
N VAL A 364 27.73 -2.65 -3.64
CA VAL A 364 27.74 -4.12 -3.46
C VAL A 364 28.42 -4.45 -2.15
N LEU A 365 27.69 -5.04 -1.20
CA LEU A 365 28.21 -5.50 0.08
C LEU A 365 28.61 -6.97 0.05
N HIS A 366 29.74 -7.31 0.67
CA HIS A 366 30.14 -8.69 0.98
C HIS A 366 30.62 -8.80 2.42
N LEU A 367 30.15 -9.83 3.11
CA LEU A 367 30.59 -10.19 4.46
C LEU A 367 31.44 -11.46 4.40
N TYR A 368 32.58 -11.43 5.08
CA TYR A 368 33.51 -12.53 5.22
C TYR A 368 33.73 -12.87 6.70
N ASP A 369 34.20 -14.09 6.99
CA ASP A 369 34.72 -14.41 8.31
C ASP A 369 36.13 -13.85 8.50
N GLY A 370 36.70 -14.02 9.71
CA GLY A 370 38.01 -13.48 10.05
C GLY A 370 39.16 -14.05 9.20
N ASP A 371 38.95 -15.18 8.56
CA ASP A 371 39.92 -15.88 7.69
C ASP A 371 39.74 -15.48 6.20
N GLY A 372 38.83 -14.57 5.90
CA GLY A 372 38.54 -14.09 4.56
C GLY A 372 37.64 -14.98 3.72
N LYS A 373 36.97 -15.98 4.32
CA LYS A 373 35.99 -16.84 3.64
C LYS A 373 34.64 -16.10 3.53
N SER A 374 34.10 -16.06 2.32
CA SER A 374 32.81 -15.41 2.04
C SER A 374 31.67 -16.08 2.83
N ILE A 375 30.87 -15.27 3.50
CA ILE A 375 29.65 -15.66 4.23
C ILE A 375 28.42 -15.30 3.40
N ARG A 376 28.34 -14.04 2.95
CA ARG A 376 27.17 -13.52 2.22
C ARG A 376 27.51 -12.24 1.47
N GLY A 377 26.84 -12.05 0.34
CA GLY A 377 26.83 -10.79 -0.40
C GLY A 377 25.43 -10.35 -0.78
N ASN A 378 25.28 -9.09 -1.11
CA ASN A 378 24.06 -8.48 -1.64
C ASN A 378 24.42 -7.22 -2.42
N ASP A 379 23.71 -6.98 -3.52
CA ASP A 379 23.82 -5.80 -4.37
C ASP A 379 22.58 -4.92 -4.33
N ASP A 380 21.40 -5.48 -4.12
CA ASP A 380 20.12 -4.77 -4.07
C ASP A 380 19.28 -5.14 -2.85
N ALA A 381 18.54 -4.22 -2.29
CA ALA A 381 17.59 -4.48 -1.21
C ALA A 381 16.16 -4.02 -1.55
N GLY A 382 15.35 -4.95 -1.99
CA GLY A 382 13.95 -4.69 -2.33
C GLY A 382 13.80 -3.94 -3.65
N GLN A 383 13.35 -2.69 -3.61
CA GLN A 383 13.12 -1.86 -4.81
C GLN A 383 14.18 -0.77 -5.03
N GLY A 384 15.27 -0.79 -4.26
CA GLY A 384 16.32 0.22 -4.34
C GLY A 384 17.71 -0.40 -4.48
N PRO A 385 18.68 0.33 -5.05
CA PRO A 385 20.03 -0.15 -5.28
C PRO A 385 20.89 -0.22 -4.01
N ASP A 386 20.45 0.34 -2.88
CA ASP A 386 21.20 0.28 -1.62
C ASP A 386 21.18 -1.13 -1.03
N SER A 387 22.35 -1.77 -0.88
CA SER A 387 22.51 -3.16 -0.42
C SER A 387 22.09 -3.39 1.02
N LEU A 388 21.55 -4.59 1.33
CA LEU A 388 21.19 -5.02 2.69
C LEU A 388 21.58 -6.47 2.95
N ILE A 389 22.43 -6.71 3.92
CA ILE A 389 22.72 -8.05 4.47
C ILE A 389 21.97 -8.22 5.80
N THR A 390 21.30 -9.37 5.95
CA THR A 390 20.77 -9.84 7.22
C THR A 390 21.62 -10.98 7.73
N GLN A 391 22.27 -10.80 8.89
CA GLN A 391 23.25 -11.76 9.42
C GLN A 391 22.96 -12.14 10.87
N THR A 392 23.09 -13.46 11.16
CA THR A 392 23.26 -14.00 12.51
C THR A 392 24.67 -14.55 12.60
N PHE A 393 25.46 -14.03 13.54
CA PHE A 393 26.87 -14.41 13.67
C PHE A 393 26.99 -15.77 14.36
N PRO A 394 27.68 -16.78 13.75
CA PRO A 394 27.69 -18.16 14.26
C PRO A 394 28.69 -18.37 15.39
N LYS A 395 29.71 -17.54 15.53
CA LYS A 395 30.79 -17.62 16.52
C LYS A 395 31.26 -16.24 16.96
N ASP A 396 31.89 -16.15 18.11
CA ASP A 396 32.64 -14.96 18.52
C ASP A 396 33.86 -14.81 17.61
N GLY A 397 34.21 -13.58 17.25
CA GLY A 397 35.42 -13.33 16.46
C GLY A 397 35.33 -12.12 15.56
N HIS A 398 36.37 -11.98 14.74
CA HIS A 398 36.45 -10.92 13.75
C HIS A 398 35.73 -11.32 12.47
N TYR A 399 35.16 -10.30 11.83
CA TYR A 399 34.50 -10.39 10.54
C TYR A 399 34.98 -9.24 9.67
N ILE A 400 34.85 -9.41 8.36
CA ILE A 400 35.29 -8.44 7.38
C ILE A 400 34.11 -8.07 6.51
N LEU A 401 33.86 -6.79 6.36
CA LEU A 401 32.87 -6.23 5.47
C LEU A 401 33.59 -5.54 4.31
N ARG A 402 33.19 -5.84 3.07
CA ARG A 402 33.67 -5.16 1.87
C ARG A 402 32.54 -4.43 1.20
N ILE A 403 32.83 -3.24 0.72
CA ILE A 403 31.95 -2.47 -0.18
C ILE A 403 32.71 -2.13 -1.47
N ARG A 404 31.99 -2.06 -2.59
CA ARG A 404 32.46 -1.58 -3.89
C ARG A 404 31.30 -1.08 -4.73
N ASP A 405 31.58 -0.35 -5.82
CA ASP A 405 30.55 -0.04 -6.84
C ASP A 405 30.24 -1.28 -7.69
N HIS A 406 28.98 -1.43 -8.12
CA HIS A 406 28.51 -2.55 -8.94
C HIS A 406 29.23 -2.61 -10.28
N LEU A 407 29.45 -1.45 -10.94
CA LEU A 407 30.13 -1.32 -12.23
C LEU A 407 31.62 -0.96 -12.09
N ASN A 408 32.18 -1.07 -10.86
CA ASN A 408 33.58 -0.69 -10.53
C ASN A 408 33.93 0.77 -10.80
N ARG A 409 32.95 1.68 -10.83
CA ARG A 409 33.18 3.13 -10.92
C ARG A 409 33.63 3.67 -9.58
N GLY A 410 34.22 4.86 -9.60
CA GLY A 410 34.62 5.60 -8.40
C GLY A 410 34.89 7.07 -8.70
N SER A 411 34.67 7.92 -7.72
CA SER A 411 35.05 9.34 -7.73
C SER A 411 34.87 9.91 -6.31
N PRO A 412 35.36 11.12 -6.03
CA PRO A 412 35.15 11.78 -4.73
C PRO A 412 33.67 11.93 -4.33
N LEU A 413 32.72 11.79 -5.26
CA LEU A 413 31.28 11.85 -5.00
C LEU A 413 30.66 10.47 -4.65
N HIS A 414 31.41 9.35 -4.81
CA HIS A 414 30.92 8.01 -4.49
C HIS A 414 30.98 7.72 -2.98
N VAL A 415 30.42 8.64 -2.21
CA VAL A 415 30.33 8.57 -0.76
C VAL A 415 29.36 7.46 -0.33
N TYR A 416 29.67 6.75 0.74
CA TYR A 416 28.74 5.78 1.34
C TYR A 416 28.75 5.86 2.86
N ARG A 417 27.68 5.30 3.44
CA ARG A 417 27.57 4.99 4.85
C ARG A 417 26.96 3.61 5.02
N ILE A 418 27.63 2.73 5.76
CA ILE A 418 27.09 1.42 6.12
C ILE A 418 26.63 1.46 7.57
N GLU A 419 25.40 1.13 7.85
CA GLU A 419 24.82 1.09 9.18
C GLU A 419 24.56 -0.35 9.61
N THR A 420 24.99 -0.72 10.83
CA THR A 420 24.67 -1.99 11.46
C THR A 420 23.60 -1.77 12.50
N GLU A 421 22.41 -2.32 12.27
CA GLU A 421 21.27 -2.18 13.16
C GLU A 421 20.92 -3.53 13.79
N ARG A 422 20.82 -3.60 15.13
CA ARG A 422 20.39 -4.83 15.83
C ARG A 422 18.96 -5.19 15.42
N ILE A 423 18.77 -6.46 15.06
CA ILE A 423 17.45 -6.96 14.68
C ILE A 423 16.57 -7.05 15.92
N THR A 424 15.59 -6.18 16.03
CA THR A 424 14.63 -6.08 17.13
C THR A 424 13.20 -6.36 16.65
N ALA A 425 12.30 -6.65 17.58
CA ALA A 425 10.88 -6.72 17.32
C ALA A 425 10.35 -5.34 16.88
N LYS A 426 9.61 -5.32 15.77
CA LYS A 426 8.99 -4.09 15.23
C LYS A 426 7.58 -4.38 14.76
N VAL A 427 6.68 -3.42 14.89
CA VAL A 427 5.33 -3.48 14.30
C VAL A 427 5.00 -2.16 13.62
N SER A 428 4.36 -2.24 12.46
CA SER A 428 3.78 -1.09 11.77
C SER A 428 2.39 -1.42 11.24
N GLY A 429 1.57 -0.38 11.07
CA GLY A 429 0.23 -0.50 10.49
C GLY A 429 0.06 0.43 9.30
N SER A 430 -0.66 -0.03 8.27
CA SER A 430 -1.02 0.79 7.10
C SER A 430 -2.40 0.38 6.57
N ILE A 431 -3.07 1.29 5.90
CA ILE A 431 -4.31 0.95 5.17
C ILE A 431 -3.90 0.31 3.84
N PRO A 432 -4.44 -0.89 3.51
CA PRO A 432 -4.12 -1.55 2.26
C PRO A 432 -4.55 -0.72 1.05
N LYS A 433 -3.84 -0.89 -0.06
CA LYS A 433 -4.17 -0.26 -1.35
C LYS A 433 -5.42 -0.92 -1.93
N PHE A 434 -6.43 -0.13 -2.26
CA PHE A 434 -7.71 -0.59 -2.79
C PHE A 434 -7.87 -0.44 -4.30
N ALA A 435 -7.01 0.37 -4.94
CA ALA A 435 -7.01 0.62 -6.38
C ALA A 435 -5.58 0.65 -6.93
N ASN A 436 -5.39 0.15 -8.14
CA ASN A 436 -4.05 -0.03 -8.73
C ASN A 436 -3.31 1.29 -9.01
N ARG A 437 -4.04 2.38 -9.33
CA ARG A 437 -3.46 3.69 -9.67
C ARG A 437 -3.86 4.77 -8.66
N ASP A 438 -4.35 4.38 -7.51
CA ASP A 438 -4.81 5.28 -6.48
C ASP A 438 -4.55 4.65 -5.11
N SER A 439 -3.39 4.95 -4.56
CA SER A 439 -3.03 4.50 -3.22
C SER A 439 -3.85 5.16 -2.11
N GLN A 440 -4.55 6.27 -2.42
CA GLN A 440 -5.24 7.08 -1.41
C GLN A 440 -6.70 6.70 -1.18
N THR A 441 -7.31 5.89 -2.04
CA THR A 441 -8.69 5.44 -1.86
C THR A 441 -8.86 4.82 -0.47
N ARG A 442 -9.84 5.32 0.30
CA ARG A 442 -10.18 4.90 1.68
C ARG A 442 -9.10 5.19 2.73
N GLN A 443 -8.15 6.06 2.45
CA GLN A 443 -7.17 6.53 3.43
C GLN A 443 -7.65 7.76 4.22
N MET A 444 -8.81 8.31 3.89
CA MET A 444 -9.51 9.35 4.64
C MET A 444 -10.78 8.75 5.23
N LEU A 445 -11.15 9.18 6.44
CA LEU A 445 -12.30 8.64 7.14
C LEU A 445 -13.34 9.73 7.43
N PRO A 446 -14.37 9.84 6.58
CA PRO A 446 -15.52 10.70 6.83
C PRO A 446 -16.48 9.99 7.80
N VAL A 447 -16.47 10.35 9.08
CA VAL A 447 -17.33 9.80 10.12
C VAL A 447 -18.66 10.55 10.13
N PRO A 448 -19.77 9.94 9.70
CA PRO A 448 -21.04 10.68 9.63
C PRO A 448 -21.60 10.95 11.03
N GLN A 449 -22.15 12.15 11.24
CA GLN A 449 -22.92 12.47 12.46
C GLN A 449 -24.02 11.44 12.69
N GLY A 450 -24.10 10.89 13.89
CA GLY A 450 -25.05 9.84 14.25
C GLY A 450 -24.79 8.49 13.56
N GLY A 451 -23.60 8.26 13.04
CA GLY A 451 -23.26 7.09 12.25
C GLY A 451 -21.86 6.53 12.49
N ARG A 452 -21.48 5.60 11.64
CA ARG A 452 -20.22 4.86 11.71
C ARG A 452 -19.56 4.75 10.34
N VAL A 453 -18.23 4.76 10.35
CA VAL A 453 -17.41 4.36 9.20
C VAL A 453 -16.30 3.44 9.67
N ALA A 454 -15.85 2.55 8.82
CA ALA A 454 -14.77 1.65 9.19
C ALA A 454 -13.76 1.47 8.06
N THR A 455 -12.54 1.10 8.42
CA THR A 455 -11.48 0.72 7.48
C THR A 455 -10.72 -0.48 8.01
N VAL A 456 -9.89 -1.09 7.16
CA VAL A 456 -8.99 -2.18 7.54
C VAL A 456 -7.60 -1.62 7.77
N LEU A 457 -7.00 -1.96 8.90
CA LEU A 457 -5.59 -1.73 9.17
C LEU A 457 -4.84 -3.03 8.96
N SER A 458 -3.92 -3.05 8.01
CA SER A 458 -2.93 -4.12 7.83
C SER A 458 -1.82 -3.96 8.84
N LEU A 459 -1.40 -5.07 9.45
CA LEU A 459 -0.39 -5.11 10.50
C LEU A 459 0.83 -5.87 10.00
N ASN A 460 1.99 -5.23 10.06
CA ASN A 460 3.27 -5.83 9.69
C ASN A 460 4.10 -6.07 10.95
N ARG A 461 4.17 -7.34 11.37
CA ARG A 461 5.01 -7.80 12.47
C ARG A 461 6.38 -8.22 11.93
N LYS A 462 7.45 -7.69 12.50
CA LYS A 462 8.82 -8.11 12.17
C LYS A 462 9.51 -8.62 13.43
N ASN A 463 10.08 -9.80 13.35
CA ASN A 463 10.92 -10.45 14.39
C ASN A 463 10.19 -10.74 15.71
N PHE A 464 8.87 -10.85 15.72
CA PHE A 464 8.07 -11.32 16.84
C PHE A 464 6.72 -11.87 16.36
N SER A 465 6.10 -12.67 17.25
CA SER A 465 4.73 -13.16 17.09
C SER A 465 3.95 -12.83 18.34
N GLY A 466 2.85 -12.07 18.21
CA GLY A 466 2.03 -11.70 19.35
C GLY A 466 0.80 -10.90 18.94
N ALA A 467 -0.17 -10.84 19.84
CA ALA A 467 -1.38 -10.05 19.63
C ALA A 467 -1.05 -8.55 19.65
N ILE A 468 -1.77 -7.76 18.84
CA ILE A 468 -1.59 -6.32 18.72
C ILE A 468 -2.89 -5.61 19.06
N ASP A 469 -2.81 -4.66 19.97
CA ASP A 469 -3.83 -3.66 20.24
C ASP A 469 -3.55 -2.37 19.46
N VAL A 470 -4.60 -1.61 19.13
CA VAL A 470 -4.51 -0.36 18.36
C VAL A 470 -5.23 0.75 19.11
N ILE A 471 -4.49 1.80 19.46
CA ILE A 471 -5.00 2.96 20.19
C ILE A 471 -4.94 4.19 19.27
N ALA A 472 -6.04 4.96 19.22
CA ALA A 472 -6.10 6.23 18.52
C ALA A 472 -5.93 7.40 19.49
N GLN A 473 -5.15 8.40 19.08
CA GLN A 473 -4.95 9.66 19.78
C GLN A 473 -5.25 10.83 18.86
N SER A 474 -5.69 11.96 19.41
CA SER A 474 -6.05 13.16 18.64
C SER A 474 -7.19 12.92 17.65
N LEU A 475 -8.22 12.19 18.05
CA LEU A 475 -9.47 12.07 17.30
C LEU A 475 -10.21 13.43 17.26
N PRO A 476 -11.04 13.67 16.23
CA PRO A 476 -11.96 14.80 16.27
C PRO A 476 -12.84 14.75 17.54
N PRO A 477 -13.26 15.90 18.09
CA PRO A 477 -14.08 15.93 19.30
C PRO A 477 -15.31 15.02 19.19
N GLN A 478 -15.58 14.24 20.25
CA GLN A 478 -16.69 13.29 20.38
C GLN A 478 -16.65 12.09 19.39
N VAL A 479 -15.61 11.93 18.61
CA VAL A 479 -15.39 10.69 17.83
C VAL A 479 -14.73 9.65 18.72
N SER A 480 -15.24 8.43 18.68
CA SER A 480 -14.60 7.26 19.27
C SER A 480 -14.09 6.31 18.20
N MET A 481 -13.04 5.56 18.54
CA MET A 481 -12.52 4.46 17.70
C MET A 481 -12.52 3.17 18.52
N THR A 482 -12.98 2.10 17.90
CA THR A 482 -12.90 0.73 18.44
C THR A 482 -12.18 -0.15 17.44
N ALA A 483 -11.21 -0.94 17.91
CA ALA A 483 -10.52 -1.95 17.13
C ALA A 483 -10.47 -3.27 17.91
N PRO A 484 -10.81 -4.42 17.33
CA PRO A 484 -10.58 -5.70 17.96
C PRO A 484 -9.07 -5.98 18.09
N LEU A 485 -8.69 -6.63 19.19
CA LEU A 485 -7.35 -7.17 19.36
C LEU A 485 -7.02 -8.11 18.19
N SER A 486 -5.92 -7.85 17.48
CA SER A 486 -5.46 -8.71 16.39
C SER A 486 -4.56 -9.81 16.92
N PRO A 487 -4.97 -11.09 16.91
CA PRO A 487 -4.13 -12.20 17.37
C PRO A 487 -2.88 -12.39 16.50
N SER A 488 -1.93 -13.19 16.99
CA SER A 488 -0.62 -13.40 16.36
C SER A 488 -0.69 -13.96 14.93
N ASN A 489 -1.71 -14.74 14.63
CA ASN A 489 -1.94 -15.38 13.32
C ASN A 489 -2.80 -14.55 12.37
N PHE A 490 -3.13 -13.30 12.72
CA PHE A 490 -3.95 -12.43 11.88
C PHE A 490 -3.29 -11.05 11.69
N ASN A 491 -2.95 -10.74 10.43
CA ASN A 491 -2.23 -9.51 10.08
C ASN A 491 -3.16 -8.37 9.65
N ALA A 492 -4.35 -8.27 10.25
CA ALA A 492 -5.29 -7.19 10.01
C ALA A 492 -6.19 -6.95 11.22
N THR A 493 -6.73 -5.75 11.32
CA THR A 493 -7.84 -5.44 12.24
C THR A 493 -8.77 -4.42 11.59
N THR A 494 -10.04 -4.38 12.02
CA THR A 494 -10.99 -3.36 11.59
C THR A 494 -10.96 -2.20 12.56
N LEU A 495 -10.71 -1.00 12.06
CA LEU A 495 -10.89 0.25 12.79
C LEU A 495 -12.31 0.75 12.56
N LEU A 496 -13.13 0.82 13.58
CA LEU A 496 -14.50 1.34 13.55
C LEU A 496 -14.55 2.69 14.26
N PHE A 497 -14.94 3.73 13.52
CA PHE A 497 -15.11 5.08 14.03
C PHE A 497 -16.59 5.42 14.14
N GLU A 498 -16.98 6.08 15.23
CA GLU A 498 -18.34 6.45 15.53
C GLU A 498 -18.42 7.89 16.03
N ALA A 499 -19.42 8.64 15.58
CA ALA A 499 -19.72 9.98 16.03
C ALA A 499 -21.20 10.09 16.45
N PRO A 500 -21.53 10.76 17.57
CA PRO A 500 -22.92 11.06 17.94
C PRO A 500 -23.54 12.10 16.98
N GLY A 501 -24.86 12.20 16.94
CA GLY A 501 -25.56 13.08 15.99
C GLY A 501 -25.29 14.58 16.18
N HIS A 502 -24.76 14.97 17.33
CA HIS A 502 -24.41 16.35 17.65
C HIS A 502 -22.89 16.62 17.66
N ALA A 503 -22.08 15.66 17.20
CA ALA A 503 -20.64 15.84 17.11
C ALA A 503 -20.29 17.05 16.23
N PRO A 504 -19.34 17.92 16.63
CA PRO A 504 -18.96 19.06 15.82
C PRO A 504 -18.25 18.60 14.54
N LYS A 505 -18.57 19.24 13.42
CA LYS A 505 -17.93 18.97 12.12
C LYS A 505 -16.50 19.50 12.13
N LYS A 506 -15.59 18.73 12.71
CA LYS A 506 -14.16 19.03 12.80
C LYS A 506 -13.37 17.85 12.24
N ALA A 507 -12.18 18.16 11.73
CA ALA A 507 -11.25 17.19 11.22
C ALA A 507 -9.96 17.21 12.05
N SER A 508 -9.26 16.08 12.08
CA SER A 508 -7.96 15.94 12.72
C SER A 508 -7.06 14.93 12.02
N LEU A 509 -5.77 15.06 12.27
CA LEU A 509 -4.76 14.07 11.92
C LEU A 509 -4.55 13.16 13.15
N THR A 510 -5.21 12.01 13.12
CA THR A 510 -5.24 11.02 14.21
C THR A 510 -3.98 10.17 14.20
N LYS A 511 -3.30 10.08 15.33
CA LYS A 511 -2.16 9.18 15.54
C LYS A 511 -2.66 7.79 15.97
N LEU A 512 -2.21 6.75 15.29
CA LEU A 512 -2.46 5.36 15.69
C LEU A 512 -1.18 4.78 16.29
N THR A 513 -1.30 4.24 17.52
CA THR A 513 -0.23 3.52 18.21
C THR A 513 -0.59 2.04 18.26
N LEU A 514 0.34 1.20 17.84
CA LEU A 514 0.21 -0.26 17.84
C LEU A 514 1.00 -0.81 19.01
N ILE A 515 0.38 -1.64 19.83
CA ILE A 515 0.95 -2.11 21.09
C ILE A 515 0.89 -3.62 21.14
N HIS A 516 2.04 -4.26 21.33
CA HIS A 516 2.11 -5.64 21.77
C HIS A 516 2.64 -5.69 23.19
N LYS A 517 1.86 -6.26 24.10
CA LYS A 517 2.29 -6.55 25.49
C LYS A 517 2.55 -8.04 25.61
N SER A 518 3.78 -8.41 25.91
CA SER A 518 4.12 -9.80 26.19
C SER A 518 3.76 -10.13 27.64
N GLU A 519 3.00 -11.20 27.85
CA GLU A 519 2.71 -11.71 29.19
C GLU A 519 3.94 -12.36 29.88
N LYS A 520 4.96 -12.70 29.08
CA LYS A 520 6.16 -13.44 29.52
C LYS A 520 7.42 -12.58 29.61
N GLU A 521 7.47 -11.48 28.92
CA GLU A 521 8.60 -10.56 28.91
C GLU A 521 8.08 -9.17 29.26
N GLU A 522 8.74 -8.45 30.15
CA GLU A 522 8.44 -7.04 30.50
C GLU A 522 8.64 -6.07 29.31
N LYS A 523 8.86 -6.58 28.13
CA LYS A 523 9.13 -5.77 26.93
C LYS A 523 7.86 -5.54 26.10
N GLU A 524 7.45 -4.29 26.05
CA GLU A 524 6.42 -3.80 25.17
C GLU A 524 7.01 -3.53 23.77
N VAL A 525 6.35 -4.00 22.70
CA VAL A 525 6.69 -3.61 21.33
C VAL A 525 5.72 -2.53 20.89
N LEU A 526 6.25 -1.34 20.71
CA LEU A 526 5.49 -0.18 20.23
C LEU A 526 5.71 0.01 18.73
N GLY A 527 4.64 0.30 18.03
CA GLY A 527 4.66 0.66 16.62
C GLY A 527 3.70 1.78 16.28
N THR A 528 3.76 2.22 15.06
CA THR A 528 2.97 3.34 14.60
C THR A 528 2.34 3.06 13.24
N PHE A 529 1.31 3.81 12.93
CA PHE A 529 0.79 3.94 11.58
C PHE A 529 1.87 4.55 10.68
N ASN A 530 2.09 3.91 9.54
CA ASN A 530 3.01 4.41 8.52
C ASN A 530 2.41 4.10 7.15
N GLN A 531 1.90 5.16 6.51
CA GLN A 531 1.20 5.06 5.24
C GLN A 531 2.05 5.63 4.13
N GLU A 532 2.28 4.84 3.10
CA GLU A 532 2.81 5.32 1.84
C GLU A 532 1.68 5.83 0.95
N VAL A 533 1.88 7.00 0.37
CA VAL A 533 1.05 7.58 -0.70
C VAL A 533 1.92 7.73 -1.93
N GLU A 534 1.53 7.03 -2.98
CA GLU A 534 2.13 7.14 -4.29
C GLU A 534 1.44 8.28 -5.05
N PHE A 535 2.21 9.25 -5.50
CA PHE A 535 1.70 10.43 -6.20
C PHE A 535 1.82 10.32 -7.72
N VAL A 536 2.96 9.85 -8.20
CA VAL A 536 3.29 9.82 -9.62
C VAL A 536 3.48 8.38 -10.09
N TYR A 537 2.75 8.01 -11.11
CA TYR A 537 2.84 6.70 -11.75
C TYR A 537 3.24 6.83 -13.21
N GLY A 538 4.04 5.89 -13.70
CA GLY A 538 4.48 5.87 -15.09
C GLY A 538 4.80 4.47 -15.62
N PRO A 539 5.09 4.37 -16.94
CA PRO A 539 5.60 3.14 -17.55
C PRO A 539 7.01 2.80 -17.07
N PRO A 540 7.45 1.52 -17.12
CA PRO A 540 6.62 0.36 -17.42
C PRO A 540 5.78 -0.07 -16.21
N ASN A 541 4.69 -0.83 -16.44
CA ASN A 541 3.88 -1.49 -15.42
C ASN A 541 3.22 -0.58 -14.36
N ASN A 542 3.06 0.73 -14.62
CA ASN A 542 2.53 1.72 -13.67
C ASN A 542 3.30 1.72 -12.34
N GLN A 543 4.62 1.67 -12.40
CA GLN A 543 5.44 1.82 -11.21
C GLN A 543 5.30 3.22 -10.62
N SER A 544 5.53 3.33 -9.32
CA SER A 544 5.57 4.61 -8.61
C SER A 544 6.91 5.27 -8.82
N TYR A 545 6.91 6.50 -9.32
CA TYR A 545 8.11 7.34 -9.47
C TYR A 545 8.29 8.30 -8.30
N TYR A 546 7.18 8.68 -7.65
CA TYR A 546 7.23 9.54 -6.49
C TYR A 546 6.17 9.13 -5.45
N SER A 547 6.61 8.94 -4.21
CA SER A 547 5.76 8.65 -3.06
C SER A 547 6.21 9.43 -1.83
N SER A 548 5.32 9.56 -0.85
CA SER A 548 5.62 10.13 0.46
C SER A 548 5.01 9.28 1.55
N HIS A 549 5.62 9.32 2.73
CA HIS A 549 5.16 8.58 3.92
C HIS A 549 4.62 9.54 4.97
N PHE A 550 3.52 9.14 5.63
CA PHE A 550 2.97 9.88 6.75
C PHE A 550 2.46 8.93 7.84
N ASP A 551 2.38 9.47 9.06
CA ASP A 551 2.18 8.70 10.28
C ASP A 551 0.86 8.99 11.00
N ARG A 552 -0.04 9.73 10.35
CA ARG A 552 -1.33 10.15 10.90
C ARG A 552 -2.45 9.91 9.90
N LEU A 553 -3.57 9.41 10.42
CA LEU A 553 -4.78 9.14 9.66
C LEU A 553 -5.70 10.37 9.69
N ALA A 554 -6.14 10.82 8.52
CA ALA A 554 -7.09 11.93 8.43
C ALA A 554 -8.51 11.44 8.76
N VAL A 555 -9.11 12.01 9.79
CA VAL A 555 -10.47 11.71 10.26
C VAL A 555 -11.28 13.00 10.35
N ALA A 556 -12.49 13.02 9.82
CA ALA A 556 -13.38 14.17 9.92
C ALA A 556 -14.80 13.75 10.29
N VAL A 557 -15.47 14.57 11.11
CA VAL A 557 -16.91 14.47 11.29
C VAL A 557 -17.59 15.15 10.12
N VAL A 558 -18.50 14.42 9.45
CA VAL A 558 -19.21 14.89 8.26
C VAL A 558 -20.71 14.88 8.48
N ASP A 559 -21.46 15.43 7.53
CA ASP A 559 -22.91 15.41 7.54
C ASP A 559 -23.47 13.98 7.64
N PRO A 560 -24.69 13.81 8.20
CA PRO A 560 -25.34 12.50 8.23
C PRO A 560 -25.47 11.90 6.83
N VAL A 561 -25.30 10.59 6.74
CA VAL A 561 -25.45 9.88 5.46
C VAL A 561 -26.84 9.27 5.33
N PRO A 562 -27.37 9.08 4.08
CA PRO A 562 -28.78 8.73 3.83
C PRO A 562 -29.14 7.28 4.12
N PHE A 563 -28.21 6.50 4.67
CA PHE A 563 -28.49 5.13 5.06
C PHE A 563 -27.63 4.67 6.22
N ARG A 564 -28.13 3.72 6.97
CA ARG A 564 -27.40 3.03 8.06
C ARG A 564 -27.41 1.54 7.80
N VAL A 565 -26.32 0.88 8.21
CA VAL A 565 -26.15 -0.56 8.05
C VAL A 565 -26.17 -1.23 9.42
N LYS A 566 -26.94 -2.30 9.55
CA LYS A 566 -26.96 -3.17 10.72
C LYS A 566 -26.61 -4.60 10.32
N LEU A 567 -25.57 -5.14 10.94
CA LEU A 567 -25.27 -6.56 10.88
C LEU A 567 -25.94 -7.26 12.06
N HIS A 568 -26.74 -8.26 11.79
CA HIS A 568 -27.39 -9.02 12.85
C HIS A 568 -26.43 -10.09 13.39
N PRO A 569 -26.36 -10.28 14.72
CA PRO A 569 -25.58 -11.37 15.30
C PRO A 569 -26.07 -12.72 14.75
N PRO A 570 -25.14 -13.66 14.44
CA PRO A 570 -25.53 -15.00 14.04
C PRO A 570 -26.26 -15.73 15.17
N LYS A 571 -27.29 -16.48 14.83
CA LYS A 571 -28.06 -17.27 15.83
C LYS A 571 -27.35 -18.54 16.29
N THR A 572 -26.38 -19.00 15.51
CA THR A 572 -25.60 -20.22 15.76
C THR A 572 -24.12 -19.93 15.66
N PRO A 573 -23.24 -20.68 16.32
CA PRO A 573 -21.83 -20.65 15.97
C PRO A 573 -21.62 -21.19 14.55
N MET A 574 -20.54 -20.78 13.93
CA MET A 574 -20.01 -21.38 12.70
C MET A 574 -19.06 -22.51 13.09
N VAL A 575 -19.06 -23.59 12.32
CA VAL A 575 -18.12 -24.70 12.56
C VAL A 575 -17.17 -24.86 11.37
N LYS A 576 -16.00 -25.44 11.58
CA LYS A 576 -15.09 -25.81 10.48
C LYS A 576 -15.84 -26.71 9.47
N GLY A 577 -15.67 -26.44 8.19
CA GLY A 577 -16.45 -27.07 7.12
C GLY A 577 -17.91 -26.61 7.05
N GLY A 578 -18.29 -25.61 7.85
CA GLY A 578 -19.67 -25.10 7.92
C GLY A 578 -19.91 -23.89 7.01
N SER A 579 -21.19 -23.54 6.88
CA SER A 579 -21.63 -22.34 6.16
C SER A 579 -22.79 -21.68 6.90
N MET A 580 -22.93 -20.36 6.75
CA MET A 580 -24.06 -19.59 7.26
C MET A 580 -24.32 -18.36 6.40
N ASN A 581 -25.50 -17.79 6.57
CA ASN A 581 -25.88 -16.52 5.97
C ASN A 581 -26.06 -15.46 7.06
N LEU A 582 -25.27 -14.42 7.06
CA LEU A 582 -25.43 -13.29 7.96
C LEU A 582 -26.48 -12.33 7.41
N LYS A 583 -27.48 -11.99 8.20
CA LYS A 583 -28.48 -10.99 7.82
C LYS A 583 -27.89 -9.60 7.95
N VAL A 584 -27.91 -8.85 6.86
CA VAL A 584 -27.58 -7.42 6.79
C VAL A 584 -28.87 -6.66 6.55
N GLU A 585 -29.13 -5.65 7.37
CA GLU A 585 -30.29 -4.77 7.26
C GLU A 585 -29.86 -3.34 6.96
N ILE A 586 -30.59 -2.68 6.08
CA ILE A 586 -30.33 -1.31 5.64
C ILE A 586 -31.52 -0.43 6.03
N PHE A 587 -31.23 0.64 6.76
CA PHE A 587 -32.17 1.70 7.05
C PHE A 587 -31.89 2.86 6.11
N ARG A 588 -32.88 3.23 5.28
CA ARG A 588 -32.73 4.27 4.25
C ARG A 588 -33.59 5.48 4.60
N ASP A 589 -33.08 6.67 4.31
CA ASP A 589 -33.93 7.85 4.29
C ASP A 589 -34.92 7.76 3.13
N ALA A 590 -36.11 8.38 3.28
CA ALA A 590 -37.27 8.19 2.41
C ALA A 590 -36.97 8.44 0.91
N ASN A 591 -36.05 9.34 0.59
CA ASN A 591 -35.70 9.70 -0.79
C ASN A 591 -34.42 9.01 -1.32
N PHE A 592 -33.84 8.09 -0.55
CA PHE A 592 -32.62 7.42 -0.95
C PHE A 592 -32.88 6.07 -1.61
N THR A 593 -32.82 6.04 -2.93
CA THR A 593 -33.18 4.89 -3.78
C THR A 593 -31.98 4.25 -4.49
N LYS A 594 -30.74 4.46 -4.03
CA LYS A 594 -29.54 3.85 -4.62
C LYS A 594 -29.34 2.42 -4.11
N ASP A 595 -28.78 1.56 -4.97
CA ASP A 595 -28.25 0.27 -4.57
C ASP A 595 -27.10 0.44 -3.56
N ILE A 596 -26.98 -0.47 -2.60
CA ILE A 596 -25.89 -0.47 -1.62
C ILE A 596 -25.07 -1.73 -1.78
N THR A 597 -23.79 -1.57 -2.02
CA THR A 597 -22.80 -2.64 -2.03
C THR A 597 -22.26 -2.82 -0.62
N VAL A 598 -22.47 -4.01 -0.04
CA VAL A 598 -22.00 -4.32 1.31
C VAL A 598 -20.78 -5.23 1.23
N LYS A 599 -19.75 -4.89 1.99
CA LYS A 599 -18.49 -5.65 2.08
C LYS A 599 -18.21 -5.99 3.53
N ILE A 600 -17.84 -7.26 3.79
CA ILE A 600 -17.27 -7.63 5.08
C ILE A 600 -15.82 -7.09 5.13
N LEU A 601 -15.43 -6.54 6.26
CA LEU A 601 -14.09 -5.98 6.45
C LEU A 601 -13.08 -7.09 6.81
N ALA A 602 -12.14 -6.88 7.71
CA ALA A 602 -11.15 -7.90 8.07
C ALA A 602 -11.81 -9.24 8.44
N LYS A 603 -11.66 -10.25 7.58
CA LYS A 603 -12.22 -11.60 7.78
C LYS A 603 -11.26 -12.45 8.59
N PRO A 604 -11.75 -13.25 9.56
CA PRO A 604 -10.96 -14.27 10.25
C PRO A 604 -10.21 -15.19 9.28
N PRO A 605 -9.03 -15.70 9.66
CA PRO A 605 -8.29 -16.67 8.83
C PRO A 605 -9.11 -17.92 8.52
N GLY A 606 -9.05 -18.38 7.28
CA GLY A 606 -9.81 -19.55 6.81
C GLY A 606 -11.30 -19.30 6.51
N LEU A 607 -11.82 -18.08 6.74
CA LEU A 607 -13.19 -17.71 6.41
C LEU A 607 -13.33 -17.31 4.94
N GLY A 608 -14.17 -18.06 4.19
CA GLY A 608 -14.58 -17.74 2.83
C GLY A 608 -15.82 -16.84 2.81
N ALA A 609 -15.84 -15.85 1.92
CA ALA A 609 -16.98 -14.99 1.67
C ALA A 609 -16.86 -14.34 0.28
N PRO A 610 -17.93 -13.96 -0.40
CA PRO A 610 -17.85 -13.14 -1.60
C PRO A 610 -17.21 -11.79 -1.28
N SER A 611 -16.61 -11.15 -2.27
CA SER A 611 -16.01 -9.82 -2.11
C SER A 611 -17.00 -8.76 -1.68
N SER A 612 -18.27 -8.92 -2.09
CA SER A 612 -19.39 -8.05 -1.70
C SER A 612 -20.73 -8.72 -1.99
N ILE A 613 -21.78 -8.19 -1.39
CA ILE A 613 -23.17 -8.41 -1.80
C ILE A 613 -23.81 -7.09 -2.19
N LYS A 614 -24.81 -7.12 -3.05
CA LYS A 614 -25.56 -5.93 -3.46
C LYS A 614 -27.00 -6.02 -2.90
N ILE A 615 -27.40 -5.01 -2.14
CA ILE A 615 -28.77 -4.82 -1.66
C ILE A 615 -29.41 -3.76 -2.53
N LYS A 616 -30.40 -4.16 -3.32
CA LYS A 616 -31.07 -3.30 -4.30
C LYS A 616 -31.88 -2.19 -3.61
N SER A 617 -32.18 -1.13 -4.37
CA SER A 617 -32.92 0.04 -3.87
C SER A 617 -34.21 -0.27 -3.14
N MET A 618 -34.96 -1.27 -3.63
CA MET A 618 -36.26 -1.68 -3.05
C MET A 618 -36.15 -2.72 -1.90
N GLN A 619 -34.93 -3.12 -1.55
CA GLN A 619 -34.67 -4.10 -0.51
C GLN A 619 -34.15 -3.43 0.74
N SER A 620 -34.72 -3.80 1.90
CA SER A 620 -34.26 -3.35 3.22
C SER A 620 -33.26 -4.33 3.86
N SER A 621 -33.06 -5.52 3.29
CA SER A 621 -32.09 -6.49 3.84
C SER A 621 -31.55 -7.43 2.77
N GLY A 622 -30.46 -8.09 3.10
CA GLY A 622 -29.83 -9.15 2.31
C GLY A 622 -29.09 -10.13 3.20
N PHE A 623 -28.61 -11.21 2.59
CA PHE A 623 -27.85 -12.22 3.29
C PHE A 623 -26.41 -12.27 2.75
N TYR A 624 -25.45 -12.20 3.65
CA TYR A 624 -24.02 -12.30 3.35
C TYR A 624 -23.57 -13.74 3.62
N PRO A 625 -23.30 -14.55 2.57
CA PRO A 625 -22.92 -15.95 2.76
C PRO A 625 -21.47 -16.05 3.27
N LEU A 626 -21.28 -16.88 4.28
CA LEU A 626 -19.96 -17.21 4.84
C LEU A 626 -19.75 -18.73 4.79
N THR A 627 -18.49 -19.13 4.60
CA THR A 627 -18.02 -20.52 4.69
C THR A 627 -16.77 -20.58 5.56
N ALA A 628 -16.68 -21.55 6.45
CA ALA A 628 -15.49 -21.82 7.23
C ALA A 628 -14.76 -23.03 6.64
N ASN A 629 -13.52 -22.85 6.22
CA ASN A 629 -12.70 -23.97 5.73
C ASN A 629 -12.23 -24.86 6.88
N GLY A 630 -11.68 -26.05 6.56
CA GLY A 630 -11.16 -26.95 7.59
C GLY A 630 -9.99 -26.37 8.43
N ASN A 631 -9.29 -25.37 7.89
CA ASN A 631 -8.21 -24.64 8.56
C ASN A 631 -8.64 -23.31 9.17
N SER A 632 -9.95 -23.05 9.29
CA SER A 632 -10.45 -21.82 9.94
C SER A 632 -10.01 -21.78 11.40
N GLU A 633 -9.60 -20.60 11.83
CA GLU A 633 -9.17 -20.36 13.21
C GLU A 633 -10.35 -20.32 14.17
N LEU A 634 -10.24 -21.10 15.23
CA LEU A 634 -11.28 -21.18 16.29
C LEU A 634 -11.30 -19.90 17.13
N GLY A 635 -12.42 -19.68 17.80
CA GLY A 635 -12.57 -18.56 18.74
C GLY A 635 -13.72 -17.63 18.39
N THR A 636 -13.81 -16.55 19.15
CA THR A 636 -14.82 -15.50 18.93
C THR A 636 -14.18 -14.30 18.23
N TRP A 637 -14.68 -13.98 17.05
CA TRP A 637 -14.19 -12.93 16.18
C TRP A 637 -15.18 -11.78 16.09
N LYS A 638 -14.72 -10.55 16.30
CA LYS A 638 -15.53 -9.36 16.05
C LYS A 638 -15.49 -9.02 14.56
N ILE A 639 -16.64 -9.08 13.91
CA ILE A 639 -16.78 -8.77 12.49
C ILE A 639 -17.72 -7.59 12.27
N ALA A 640 -17.47 -6.82 11.21
CA ALA A 640 -18.31 -5.71 10.79
C ALA A 640 -18.42 -5.68 9.26
N VAL A 641 -19.47 -5.05 8.77
CA VAL A 641 -19.66 -4.80 7.34
C VAL A 641 -19.74 -3.31 7.06
N GLN A 642 -19.31 -2.92 5.87
CA GLN A 642 -19.45 -1.55 5.38
C GLN A 642 -20.31 -1.54 4.13
N GLY A 643 -21.34 -0.71 4.15
CA GLY A 643 -22.15 -0.36 3.00
C GLY A 643 -21.53 0.82 2.24
N GLU A 644 -21.58 0.73 0.93
CA GLU A 644 -21.11 1.74 0.00
C GLU A 644 -22.17 2.01 -1.07
N ALA A 645 -22.51 3.26 -1.26
CA ALA A 645 -23.44 3.71 -2.30
C ALA A 645 -22.83 4.84 -3.09
N ALA A 646 -23.18 4.92 -4.40
CA ALA A 646 -22.71 6.00 -5.25
C ALA A 646 -23.40 7.32 -4.87
N ALA A 647 -22.62 8.39 -4.70
CA ALA A 647 -23.15 9.75 -4.56
C ALA A 647 -23.68 10.28 -5.89
N LYS A 648 -24.50 11.35 -5.83
CA LYS A 648 -25.13 11.95 -7.02
C LYS A 648 -24.09 12.53 -7.99
N ASP A 649 -23.08 13.17 -7.45
CA ASP A 649 -22.05 13.90 -8.22
C ASP A 649 -20.71 13.11 -8.30
N GLY A 650 -20.79 11.79 -8.20
CA GLY A 650 -19.62 10.90 -8.18
C GLY A 650 -19.05 10.72 -6.76
N GLY A 651 -18.17 9.70 -6.60
CA GLY A 651 -17.63 9.30 -5.31
C GLY A 651 -18.54 8.32 -4.54
N SER A 652 -18.19 8.00 -3.31
CA SER A 652 -18.83 6.98 -2.48
C SER A 652 -19.33 7.54 -1.16
N ILE A 653 -20.55 7.17 -0.78
CA ILE A 653 -21.13 7.39 0.54
C ILE A 653 -20.92 6.10 1.35
N LEU A 654 -20.34 6.20 2.53
CA LEU A 654 -19.96 5.07 3.36
C LEU A 654 -20.75 5.04 4.67
N SER A 655 -21.19 3.86 5.09
CA SER A 655 -21.77 3.62 6.41
C SER A 655 -21.40 2.22 6.89
N ALA A 656 -20.93 2.08 8.12
CA ALA A 656 -20.55 0.79 8.70
C ALA A 656 -21.58 0.29 9.71
N SER A 657 -21.63 -1.03 9.89
CA SER A 657 -22.34 -1.65 11.03
C SER A 657 -21.49 -1.51 12.30
N GLY A 658 -22.08 -1.72 13.47
CA GLY A 658 -21.35 -2.10 14.67
C GLY A 658 -20.71 -3.48 14.53
N PHE A 659 -19.82 -3.83 15.47
CA PHE A 659 -19.28 -5.17 15.57
C PHE A 659 -20.35 -6.16 16.06
N VAL A 660 -20.29 -7.38 15.51
CA VAL A 660 -20.97 -8.56 16.04
C VAL A 660 -19.97 -9.69 16.27
N ASP A 661 -20.26 -10.55 17.22
CA ASP A 661 -19.44 -11.71 17.53
C ASP A 661 -19.79 -12.87 16.60
N LEU A 662 -18.80 -13.39 15.90
CA LEU A 662 -18.84 -14.61 15.11
C LEU A 662 -18.00 -15.67 15.84
N LYS A 663 -18.66 -16.67 16.42
CA LYS A 663 -17.98 -17.78 17.08
C LYS A 663 -17.69 -18.88 16.06
N ILE A 664 -16.43 -19.31 15.96
CA ILE A 664 -15.98 -20.42 15.10
C ILE A 664 -15.55 -21.58 16.02
N GLU A 665 -16.13 -22.75 15.82
CA GLU A 665 -15.96 -23.93 16.66
C GLU A 665 -15.53 -25.16 15.84
N GLU A 666 -15.13 -26.22 16.53
CA GLU A 666 -14.88 -27.51 15.91
C GLU A 666 -16.17 -28.12 15.33
N PRO A 667 -16.07 -28.95 14.28
CA PRO A 667 -17.24 -29.59 13.65
C PRO A 667 -17.96 -30.53 14.59
N TYR A 668 -19.24 -30.74 14.35
CA TYR A 668 -20.08 -31.71 15.11
C TYR A 668 -19.89 -33.12 14.62
N ALA A 669 -19.72 -33.31 13.30
CA ALA A 669 -19.55 -34.61 12.69
C ALA A 669 -18.55 -34.57 11.52
N LEU A 670 -17.90 -35.67 11.28
CA LEU A 670 -17.19 -35.95 10.05
C LEU A 670 -17.94 -37.02 9.27
N GLY A 671 -17.84 -37.02 7.96
CA GLY A 671 -18.44 -38.03 7.09
C GLY A 671 -17.44 -38.55 6.06
N LYS A 672 -17.60 -39.82 5.68
CA LYS A 672 -16.86 -40.44 4.58
C LYS A 672 -17.84 -41.17 3.67
N LEU A 673 -18.03 -40.67 2.46
CA LEU A 673 -18.86 -41.33 1.47
C LEU A 673 -18.11 -42.51 0.87
N GLN A 674 -18.68 -43.69 0.96
CA GLN A 674 -18.20 -44.90 0.31
C GLN A 674 -18.52 -44.84 -1.19
N MET A 675 -17.65 -45.39 -2.03
CA MET A 675 -17.92 -45.46 -3.47
C MET A 675 -19.06 -46.44 -3.77
N ALA A 676 -20.07 -46.00 -4.49
CA ALA A 676 -21.17 -46.84 -4.96
C ALA A 676 -21.16 -47.02 -6.49
N ALA A 677 -21.62 -48.17 -6.95
CA ALA A 677 -21.85 -48.39 -8.37
C ALA A 677 -23.34 -48.75 -8.54
N ILE A 678 -24.02 -48.04 -9.46
CA ILE A 678 -25.48 -48.18 -9.67
C ILE A 678 -25.71 -48.32 -11.17
N GLU A 679 -26.51 -49.28 -11.56
CA GLU A 679 -26.96 -49.48 -12.94
C GLU A 679 -27.96 -48.37 -13.31
N LYS A 680 -27.86 -47.78 -14.50
CA LYS A 680 -28.81 -46.77 -14.98
C LYS A 680 -30.22 -47.35 -15.02
N GLY A 681 -31.22 -46.52 -14.67
CA GLY A 681 -32.61 -46.95 -14.53
C GLY A 681 -32.91 -47.77 -13.27
N LYS A 682 -31.93 -47.94 -12.35
CA LYS A 682 -32.10 -48.73 -11.11
C LYS A 682 -31.92 -47.89 -9.87
N LYS A 683 -32.30 -48.45 -8.75
CA LYS A 683 -32.08 -47.93 -7.40
C LYS A 683 -30.81 -48.62 -6.84
N GLY A 684 -30.02 -47.85 -6.14
CA GLY A 684 -28.86 -48.36 -5.39
C GLY A 684 -28.69 -47.60 -4.09
N THR A 685 -27.65 -47.95 -3.35
CA THR A 685 -27.35 -47.34 -2.05
C THR A 685 -25.96 -46.72 -2.04
N LEU A 686 -25.84 -45.44 -1.60
CA LEU A 686 -24.60 -44.80 -1.30
C LEU A 686 -24.49 -44.56 0.22
N THR A 687 -23.49 -45.13 0.82
CA THR A 687 -23.30 -45.12 2.27
C THR A 687 -22.34 -43.99 2.68
N CYS A 688 -22.67 -43.30 3.75
CA CYS A 688 -21.83 -42.32 4.42
C CYS A 688 -21.51 -42.82 5.84
N ASP A 689 -20.27 -43.16 6.09
CA ASP A 689 -19.79 -43.43 7.44
C ASP A 689 -19.71 -42.09 8.21
N LEU A 690 -20.18 -42.09 9.44
CA LEU A 690 -20.25 -40.92 10.32
C LEU A 690 -19.32 -41.10 11.53
N SER A 691 -18.58 -40.03 11.84
CA SER A 691 -17.83 -39.90 13.09
C SER A 691 -18.40 -38.67 13.84
N ILE A 692 -19.14 -38.88 14.89
CA ILE A 692 -19.71 -37.82 15.70
C ILE A 692 -18.60 -37.31 16.67
N LEU A 693 -18.22 -36.04 16.53
CA LEU A 693 -17.17 -35.44 17.34
C LEU A 693 -17.73 -34.70 18.56
N ARG A 694 -18.98 -34.21 18.44
CA ARG A 694 -19.68 -33.46 19.51
C ARG A 694 -21.12 -33.93 19.59
N PRO A 695 -21.66 -34.17 20.81
CA PRO A 695 -23.03 -34.55 20.95
C PRO A 695 -23.99 -33.43 20.54
N PHE A 696 -25.16 -33.76 20.03
CA PHE A 696 -26.27 -32.89 19.76
C PHE A 696 -27.58 -33.59 20.12
N SER A 697 -28.60 -32.81 20.41
CA SER A 697 -29.93 -33.35 20.72
C SER A 697 -30.87 -33.20 19.54
N GLY A 698 -31.75 -34.21 19.33
CA GLY A 698 -32.70 -34.22 18.22
C GLY A 698 -32.12 -34.82 16.93
N LYS A 699 -32.93 -34.79 15.86
CA LYS A 699 -32.57 -35.40 14.57
C LYS A 699 -31.88 -34.35 13.68
N ALA A 700 -30.65 -34.65 13.28
CA ALA A 700 -29.97 -33.92 12.23
C ALA A 700 -30.42 -34.41 10.85
N HIS A 701 -30.40 -33.54 9.86
CA HIS A 701 -30.76 -33.82 8.48
C HIS A 701 -29.55 -33.86 7.59
N LEU A 702 -29.46 -34.89 6.72
CA LEU A 702 -28.33 -35.07 5.82
C LEU A 702 -28.83 -35.11 4.37
N GLU A 703 -28.33 -34.16 3.54
CA GLU A 703 -28.71 -34.05 2.15
C GLU A 703 -27.46 -34.31 1.26
N LEU A 704 -27.57 -35.32 0.37
CA LEU A 704 -26.52 -35.66 -0.58
C LEU A 704 -26.51 -34.69 -1.75
N LYS A 705 -25.34 -34.12 -2.07
CA LYS A 705 -25.12 -33.15 -3.15
C LYS A 705 -24.05 -33.65 -4.16
N GLY A 706 -24.11 -33.10 -5.36
CA GLY A 706 -23.15 -33.43 -6.42
C GLY A 706 -23.49 -34.68 -7.21
N LEU A 707 -24.70 -35.22 -7.08
CA LEU A 707 -25.18 -36.33 -7.92
C LEU A 707 -25.19 -35.92 -9.41
N PRO A 708 -24.93 -36.89 -10.32
CA PRO A 708 -24.98 -36.60 -11.75
C PRO A 708 -26.42 -36.29 -12.20
N PRO A 709 -26.60 -35.70 -13.41
CA PRO A 709 -27.94 -35.53 -13.98
C PRO A 709 -28.72 -36.83 -14.03
N PHE A 710 -30.04 -36.75 -13.78
CA PHE A 710 -30.97 -37.86 -13.73
C PHE A 710 -30.73 -38.90 -12.58
N ALA A 711 -29.90 -38.53 -11.60
CA ALA A 711 -29.78 -39.25 -10.33
C ALA A 711 -30.31 -38.39 -9.19
N THR A 712 -31.11 -38.96 -8.30
CA THR A 712 -31.74 -38.29 -7.16
C THR A 712 -31.60 -39.11 -5.89
N SER A 713 -31.61 -38.43 -4.73
CA SER A 713 -31.63 -39.04 -3.40
C SER A 713 -32.49 -38.20 -2.46
N SER A 714 -33.13 -38.85 -1.53
CA SER A 714 -33.92 -38.17 -0.46
C SER A 714 -32.99 -37.64 0.64
N THR A 715 -33.45 -36.60 1.33
CA THR A 715 -32.86 -36.17 2.59
C THR A 715 -33.12 -37.19 3.67
N LEU A 716 -32.08 -37.59 4.40
CA LEU A 716 -32.16 -38.52 5.52
C LEU A 716 -32.03 -37.81 6.85
N SER A 717 -32.45 -38.48 7.92
CA SER A 717 -32.21 -37.99 9.28
C SER A 717 -31.25 -38.95 9.99
N PHE A 718 -30.42 -38.40 10.90
CA PHE A 718 -29.57 -39.19 11.78
C PHE A 718 -29.51 -38.59 13.18
N GLU A 719 -29.18 -39.42 14.15
CA GLU A 719 -28.98 -39.05 15.55
C GLU A 719 -27.51 -39.14 15.96
N ALA A 720 -27.18 -38.54 17.10
CA ALA A 720 -25.78 -38.44 17.55
C ALA A 720 -25.10 -39.81 17.88
N ASN A 721 -25.86 -40.90 17.97
CA ASN A 721 -25.37 -42.25 18.22
C ASN A 721 -25.19 -43.08 16.93
N GLU A 722 -25.58 -42.56 15.78
CA GLU A 722 -25.44 -43.25 14.51
C GLU A 722 -24.04 -43.13 13.92
N THR A 723 -23.52 -44.25 13.43
CA THR A 723 -22.20 -44.34 12.83
C THR A 723 -22.21 -44.42 11.30
N GLN A 724 -23.40 -44.59 10.71
CA GLN A 724 -23.55 -44.76 9.27
C GLN A 724 -24.96 -44.37 8.81
N VAL A 725 -25.05 -43.74 7.64
CA VAL A 725 -26.29 -43.39 6.97
C VAL A 725 -26.23 -43.87 5.52
N SER A 726 -27.31 -44.54 5.04
CA SER A 726 -27.36 -45.10 3.70
C SER A 726 -28.38 -44.36 2.83
N PHE A 727 -27.90 -43.62 1.84
CA PHE A 727 -28.70 -42.86 0.88
C PHE A 727 -29.28 -43.75 -0.21
N PRO A 728 -30.61 -43.88 -0.35
CA PRO A 728 -31.19 -44.44 -1.55
C PRO A 728 -30.96 -43.50 -2.73
N VAL A 729 -30.29 -43.97 -3.75
CA VAL A 729 -30.03 -43.21 -4.96
C VAL A 729 -30.80 -43.87 -6.11
N GLU A 730 -31.68 -43.10 -6.73
CA GLU A 730 -32.46 -43.53 -7.89
C GLU A 730 -31.89 -42.92 -9.15
N THR A 731 -31.59 -43.73 -10.16
CA THR A 731 -31.13 -43.30 -11.47
C THR A 731 -32.22 -43.53 -12.52
N ARG A 732 -32.35 -42.60 -13.47
CA ARG A 732 -33.25 -42.75 -14.63
C ARG A 732 -32.49 -43.42 -15.80
N GLU A 733 -33.21 -43.93 -16.78
CA GLU A 733 -32.68 -44.54 -18.00
C GLU A 733 -31.81 -43.54 -18.83
N GLU A 734 -32.06 -42.21 -18.68
CA GLU A 734 -31.31 -41.16 -19.36
C GLU A 734 -29.95 -40.85 -18.68
N ALA A 735 -29.71 -41.40 -17.49
CA ALA A 735 -28.46 -41.18 -16.76
C ALA A 735 -27.27 -41.67 -17.58
N GLN A 736 -26.23 -40.84 -17.70
CA GLN A 736 -25.04 -41.20 -18.47
C GLN A 736 -24.11 -42.11 -17.66
N PRO A 737 -23.66 -43.23 -18.25
CA PRO A 737 -22.66 -44.08 -17.59
C PRO A 737 -21.33 -43.35 -17.38
N GLY A 738 -20.68 -43.59 -16.23
CA GLY A 738 -19.44 -42.95 -15.87
C GLY A 738 -19.25 -42.76 -14.37
N ILE A 739 -18.13 -42.14 -13.99
CA ILE A 739 -17.81 -41.84 -12.57
C ILE A 739 -17.99 -40.35 -12.34
N THR A 740 -18.94 -40.00 -11.47
CA THR A 740 -19.09 -38.68 -10.91
C THR A 740 -18.29 -38.60 -9.62
N LYS A 741 -17.47 -37.57 -9.52
CA LYS A 741 -16.57 -37.25 -8.37
C LYS A 741 -17.09 -36.05 -7.63
N ASN A 742 -16.55 -35.82 -6.42
CA ASN A 742 -16.83 -34.64 -5.59
C ASN A 742 -18.26 -34.59 -5.01
N LEU A 743 -18.88 -35.73 -4.74
CA LEU A 743 -20.07 -35.77 -3.93
C LEU A 743 -19.74 -35.35 -2.51
N PHE A 744 -20.72 -34.76 -1.85
CA PHE A 744 -20.64 -34.36 -0.45
C PHE A 744 -22.05 -34.33 0.17
N CYS A 745 -22.10 -34.15 1.48
CA CYS A 745 -23.37 -34.04 2.19
C CYS A 745 -23.46 -32.70 2.93
N PHE A 746 -24.62 -32.05 2.87
CA PHE A 746 -24.98 -30.98 3.81
C PHE A 746 -25.67 -31.60 5.03
N ALA A 747 -25.02 -31.44 6.19
CA ALA A 747 -25.57 -31.83 7.47
C ALA A 747 -26.20 -30.58 8.13
N ARG A 748 -27.47 -30.63 8.45
CA ARG A 748 -28.17 -29.62 9.25
C ARG A 748 -28.36 -30.19 10.64
N ILE A 749 -27.57 -29.71 11.57
CA ILE A 749 -27.50 -30.18 12.94
C ILE A 749 -28.31 -29.25 13.83
N PRO A 750 -29.30 -29.75 14.63
CA PRO A 750 -30.11 -28.91 15.52
C PRO A 750 -29.20 -28.17 16.52
N PHE A 751 -29.48 -26.89 16.71
CA PHE A 751 -28.85 -26.05 17.69
C PHE A 751 -29.85 -25.00 18.19
N GLN A 752 -30.36 -25.18 19.39
CA GLN A 752 -31.48 -24.40 19.94
C GLN A 752 -32.67 -24.35 18.97
N GLU A 753 -33.16 -23.16 18.62
CA GLU A 753 -34.28 -22.96 17.66
C GLU A 753 -33.80 -22.83 16.20
N SER A 754 -32.56 -23.24 15.89
CA SER A 754 -31.94 -23.09 14.58
C SER A 754 -31.16 -24.33 14.19
N PHE A 755 -30.38 -24.23 13.10
CA PHE A 755 -29.52 -25.33 12.61
C PHE A 755 -28.11 -24.80 12.31
N ILE A 756 -27.11 -25.60 12.68
CA ILE A 756 -25.75 -25.45 12.19
C ILE A 756 -25.68 -26.21 10.86
N VAL A 757 -25.18 -25.55 9.81
CA VAL A 757 -24.98 -26.17 8.51
C VAL A 757 -23.49 -26.51 8.35
N GLN A 758 -23.22 -27.79 8.11
CA GLN A 758 -21.88 -28.33 7.96
C GLN A 758 -21.78 -29.19 6.71
N THR A 759 -20.67 -29.12 5.98
CA THR A 759 -20.35 -29.98 4.84
C THR A 759 -19.51 -31.15 5.31
N ILE A 760 -19.95 -32.35 5.05
CA ILE A 760 -19.25 -33.60 5.41
C ILE A 760 -19.15 -34.53 4.19
N GLY A 761 -18.33 -35.56 4.24
CA GLY A 761 -18.22 -36.57 3.19
C GLY A 761 -17.70 -36.04 1.85
N GLN A 762 -16.85 -34.99 1.85
CA GLN A 762 -16.30 -34.41 0.64
C GLN A 762 -15.43 -35.42 -0.13
N GLY A 763 -15.46 -35.34 -1.46
CA GLY A 763 -14.68 -36.21 -2.35
C GLY A 763 -15.31 -37.59 -2.62
N GLY A 764 -16.60 -37.76 -2.24
CA GLY A 764 -17.37 -38.97 -2.56
C GLY A 764 -17.46 -39.22 -4.06
N LYS A 765 -17.69 -40.48 -4.42
CA LYS A 765 -17.74 -40.95 -5.82
C LYS A 765 -18.95 -41.86 -6.02
N ILE A 766 -19.60 -41.73 -7.18
CA ILE A 766 -20.62 -42.63 -7.65
C ILE A 766 -20.31 -43.04 -9.09
N ARG A 767 -20.45 -44.32 -9.41
CA ARG A 767 -20.35 -44.87 -10.75
C ARG A 767 -21.71 -45.30 -11.24
N ILE A 768 -22.11 -44.84 -12.41
CA ILE A 768 -23.26 -45.31 -13.13
C ILE A 768 -22.83 -46.31 -14.20
N ASP A 769 -23.36 -47.53 -14.15
CA ASP A 769 -23.03 -48.60 -15.06
C ASP A 769 -24.16 -48.80 -16.11
N ASN A 770 -23.78 -49.26 -17.29
CA ASN A 770 -24.76 -49.77 -18.25
C ASN A 770 -25.35 -51.08 -17.74
N PRO A 771 -26.63 -51.39 -18.08
CA PRO A 771 -27.19 -52.72 -17.83
C PRO A 771 -26.35 -53.76 -18.55
N PRO A 772 -26.17 -54.94 -17.95
CA PRO A 772 -25.45 -56.01 -18.60
C PRO A 772 -26.13 -56.41 -19.92
N PRO A 773 -25.38 -56.76 -20.96
CA PRO A 773 -26.00 -57.14 -22.23
C PRO A 773 -26.93 -58.38 -22.01
N LYS A 774 -28.19 -58.26 -22.47
CA LYS A 774 -29.09 -59.33 -22.40
C LYS A 774 -28.50 -60.54 -23.13
N LEU A 775 -28.22 -61.63 -22.39
CA LEU A 775 -27.81 -62.88 -22.95
C LEU A 775 -28.91 -63.33 -23.94
N LYS A 776 -28.58 -63.38 -25.22
CA LYS A 776 -29.45 -63.97 -26.20
C LYS A 776 -29.55 -65.46 -25.85
N SER A 777 -30.79 -66.00 -25.72
CA SER A 777 -31.05 -67.43 -25.55
C SER A 777 -30.36 -68.18 -26.61
N PRO A 778 -29.80 -69.43 -26.35
CA PRO A 778 -29.08 -70.21 -27.33
C PRO A 778 -30.04 -70.73 -28.39
N SER A 779 -29.91 -70.29 -29.63
CA SER A 779 -30.48 -71.01 -30.78
C SER A 779 -29.60 -72.20 -31.10
N THR A 780 -30.21 -73.38 -31.27
CA THR A 780 -29.70 -74.70 -31.56
C THR A 780 -28.70 -74.73 -32.73
N PRO A 781 -27.69 -75.57 -32.76
CA PRO A 781 -26.56 -75.51 -33.70
C PRO A 781 -26.90 -76.14 -35.02
N LEU A 782 -26.47 -75.59 -36.11
CA LEU A 782 -26.24 -76.27 -37.40
C LEU A 782 -24.71 -76.27 -37.66
N HIS A 783 -24.29 -77.58 -37.89
CA HIS A 783 -22.91 -77.90 -38.30
C HIS A 783 -22.48 -77.13 -39.55
N GLN A 784 -21.24 -76.61 -39.58
CA GLN A 784 -20.25 -77.01 -40.59
C GLN A 784 -18.88 -76.27 -40.33
N GLU A 785 -17.89 -77.16 -40.32
CA GLU A 785 -16.51 -77.19 -40.86
C GLU A 785 -15.57 -75.94 -40.66
N ASN A 786 -14.44 -76.37 -40.12
CA ASN A 786 -13.08 -75.88 -40.08
C ASN A 786 -12.62 -74.97 -41.21
N LYS A 787 -12.08 -73.84 -40.85
CA LYS A 787 -10.79 -73.24 -41.29
C LYS A 787 -10.26 -72.29 -40.28
N SER A 788 -9.06 -72.56 -39.73
CA SER A 788 -8.33 -71.62 -38.88
C SER A 788 -7.88 -70.38 -39.63
N PRO A 789 -7.93 -69.19 -39.01
CA PRO A 789 -6.97 -68.19 -39.33
C PRO A 789 -6.19 -67.71 -38.13
N THR A 790 -4.93 -67.48 -38.43
CA THR A 790 -3.82 -66.92 -37.67
C THR A 790 -4.21 -65.86 -36.71
N LYS A 791 -3.78 -65.93 -35.44
CA LYS A 791 -3.84 -64.88 -34.42
C LYS A 791 -2.96 -63.73 -34.82
N VAL A 792 -3.51 -62.58 -35.15
CA VAL A 792 -2.83 -61.29 -35.12
C VAL A 792 -2.96 -60.76 -33.70
N LYS A 793 -1.84 -60.67 -32.99
CA LYS A 793 -1.76 -60.01 -31.67
C LYS A 793 -2.08 -58.52 -31.80
N ALA A 794 -3.12 -58.05 -31.16
CA ALA A 794 -3.38 -56.61 -30.99
C ALA A 794 -2.29 -55.98 -30.11
N ILE A 795 -1.61 -55.00 -30.68
CA ILE A 795 -0.55 -54.24 -30.00
C ILE A 795 -1.20 -53.38 -28.94
N SER A 796 -0.72 -53.43 -27.71
CA SER A 796 -1.24 -52.61 -26.61
C SER A 796 -0.97 -51.10 -26.83
N ARG A 797 -1.86 -50.24 -26.32
CA ARG A 797 -1.70 -48.80 -26.41
C ARG A 797 -0.35 -48.29 -25.88
N LEU A 798 0.27 -49.04 -24.97
CA LEU A 798 1.61 -48.74 -24.43
C LEU A 798 2.72 -49.01 -25.47
N GLU A 799 2.56 -50.02 -26.31
CA GLU A 799 3.49 -50.36 -27.41
C GLU A 799 3.35 -49.36 -28.56
N GLN A 800 2.13 -48.90 -28.88
CA GLN A 800 1.92 -47.83 -29.85
C GLN A 800 2.57 -46.48 -29.39
N LEU A 801 2.50 -46.15 -28.12
CA LEU A 801 3.16 -44.94 -27.57
C LEU A 801 4.69 -45.09 -27.58
N ARG A 802 5.24 -46.29 -27.40
CA ARG A 802 6.70 -46.52 -27.50
C ARG A 802 7.20 -46.47 -28.95
N MET A 803 6.39 -46.84 -29.93
CA MET A 803 6.74 -46.73 -31.35
C MET A 803 6.71 -45.24 -31.79
N ASN A 804 5.75 -44.47 -31.34
CA ASN A 804 5.67 -43.06 -31.66
C ASN A 804 6.78 -42.22 -30.98
N ALA A 805 7.26 -42.64 -29.80
CA ALA A 805 8.40 -41.99 -29.14
C ALA A 805 9.75 -42.29 -29.79
N LYS A 806 9.91 -43.41 -30.51
CA LYS A 806 11.12 -43.72 -31.26
C LYS A 806 11.22 -43.04 -32.62
N SER A 807 10.12 -42.56 -33.19
CA SER A 807 10.11 -41.84 -34.45
C SER A 807 10.35 -40.32 -34.31
N SER A 808 10.39 -39.77 -33.09
CA SER A 808 10.64 -38.34 -32.80
C SER A 808 12.09 -38.01 -32.39
N THR A 809 13.01 -39.02 -32.40
CA THR A 809 14.42 -38.83 -32.01
C THR A 809 15.41 -38.89 -33.18
N SER A 810 14.94 -38.67 -34.41
CA SER A 810 15.82 -38.55 -35.57
C SER A 810 15.43 -37.38 -36.46
N VAL A 811 15.54 -36.15 -35.98
CA VAL A 811 15.89 -34.93 -36.72
C VAL A 811 16.27 -33.87 -35.68
N LYS A 812 17.57 -33.63 -35.56
CA LYS A 812 18.29 -32.53 -34.91
C LYS A 812 17.92 -32.14 -33.50
#